data_fe41d38858daeb01ea288b385e57f7be
#
_entry.id   fe41d38858daeb01ea288b385e57f7be
#
_cell.length_a   1.000
_cell.length_b   1.000
_cell.length_c   1.000
_cell.angle_alpha   90.00
_cell.angle_beta   90.00
_cell.angle_gamma   90.00
#
_symmetry.space_group_name_H-M   'P 1'
#
loop_
_entity.id
_entity.type
_entity.pdbx_description
1 polymer ?
#
loop_
_entity_poly.entity_id
_entity_poly.type
_entity_poly.pdbx_seq_one_letter_code
_entity_poly.pdbx_strand_id
1 'polypeptide(L)'
;MDQHYTAFISYRHLSPDQEVAKWLHTAIETYRIPDAIRKQTGRKAMGKCFRDAEELPLSPSLGDDIERALLNSDWLIAVCTPRYLQSRWCMQELEFFAAHKGRDRILLVLAEGRPAESIPEMLRWRIDENGERVPYEPLMAEARGETMRQRVRKLKVEKFRILAPILGVGFDDLRRRARQRRIRVIAGVTAAVIAAGAGLGVYVAANRAKNERLRREAEEQQLLAEEQERVARQERLRAAENSIGEYLERAAAELGGQEHISAANTLLDALSLSAQNRDLRRDEIIAALRKTMYIEPFAPIAGFSNQNTRLLDIVPSPDGRLAVGIENNNSAALIDLEENALRFKVSVDNGQISSLRFSPDGTRFTALCDMGRLVTVWNTSDGSVAFSYTSEANERYQIANAFFWKDADTLLVQDMEHFYLVSSDGSKQLLYTMGDHQDWYDPEVNLITLIFERPLDEMFTLHSEDYTGTLILCTPDRSRMLVGGLVGEVGMILLDSDGALVAPLQLMPGTIWEKYALSDDGSKVACVSSFGYVAGWDGSTGDLTYLYVPEVGDGNGGFHTISTPVFSPDGAYLSYVMDDTLFITDAQTGDRLVMGSMAETNYTPDLAYSADGGYLFVTDQSLYIIDAAGRLFQMLESDAAAPYNNVVQLGERMLITKGDGTAYVCCTPSAASIRSIGSDEVPALCEHLDPHSPPADDPFTDLHSEHELTEAFSMNTWLSAEELAPKLWFSTDGRRAALSYADGVIELYEAGDGGRVSAMLSQFLQPISALAMSEDRLVVSDSNGRLMFYDLNRGSVINIRSTDSPCTDFAFSADQDKLMALRADGVIDVYDLAADELLFSIRSPEPVTGFGFAEDGSCAVALTESGALRAELWTDETALLAYARAITGR
;
A
#
# COMPACT_ATOMS: atom_id res chain seq x y z
N MET A 1 71.34 26.49 -20.05
CA MET A 1 72.22 26.26 -18.91
C MET A 1 72.02 24.82 -18.50
N ASP A 2 73.10 24.01 -18.65
CA ASP A 2 73.01 22.61 -18.21
C ASP A 2 72.78 22.54 -16.68
N GLN A 3 71.63 22.03 -16.26
CA GLN A 3 71.32 21.92 -14.87
C GLN A 3 72.09 20.75 -14.26
N HIS A 4 72.99 21.04 -13.30
CA HIS A 4 73.81 20.03 -12.62
C HIS A 4 73.05 19.42 -11.46
N TYR A 5 73.02 18.08 -11.34
CA TYR A 5 72.33 17.34 -10.29
C TYR A 5 73.27 16.64 -9.32
N THR A 6 72.96 16.63 -8.07
CA THR A 6 73.67 15.91 -7.04
C THR A 6 73.59 14.39 -7.24
N ALA A 7 72.41 13.93 -7.64
CA ALA A 7 72.19 12.53 -7.97
C ALA A 7 71.07 12.35 -8.98
N PHE A 8 71.16 11.33 -9.83
CA PHE A 8 70.10 10.77 -10.65
C PHE A 8 69.49 9.62 -9.89
N ILE A 9 68.19 9.58 -9.74
CA ILE A 9 67.48 8.47 -9.06
C ILE A 9 66.85 7.60 -10.12
N SER A 10 67.49 6.43 -10.37
CA SER A 10 67.00 5.40 -11.27
C SER A 10 66.09 4.44 -10.54
N TYR A 11 64.86 4.28 -11.05
CA TYR A 11 63.87 3.44 -10.44
C TYR A 11 62.82 3.00 -11.51
N ARG A 12 62.15 1.93 -11.23
CA ARG A 12 61.04 1.50 -12.07
C ARG A 12 59.75 2.25 -11.63
N HIS A 13 58.98 2.76 -12.59
CA HIS A 13 57.74 3.54 -12.36
C HIS A 13 56.56 2.69 -11.85
N LEU A 14 56.81 1.82 -10.88
CA LEU A 14 55.83 0.99 -10.20
C LEU A 14 56.06 1.06 -8.69
N SER A 15 55.01 0.88 -7.89
CA SER A 15 55.16 0.68 -6.45
C SER A 15 55.89 -0.65 -6.18
N PRO A 16 56.83 -0.68 -5.22
CA PRO A 16 57.17 0.35 -4.26
C PRO A 16 58.32 1.28 -4.70
N ASP A 17 58.93 1.03 -5.84
CA ASP A 17 60.14 1.74 -6.33
C ASP A 17 59.88 3.24 -6.44
N GLN A 18 58.76 3.62 -7.04
CA GLN A 18 58.36 5.02 -7.22
C GLN A 18 58.21 5.77 -5.88
N GLU A 19 57.61 5.14 -4.90
CA GLU A 19 57.37 5.74 -3.58
C GLU A 19 58.68 5.92 -2.80
N VAL A 20 59.60 4.94 -2.89
CA VAL A 20 60.92 4.99 -2.31
C VAL A 20 61.74 6.08 -3.01
N ALA A 21 61.75 6.16 -4.34
CA ALA A 21 62.40 7.18 -5.10
C ALA A 21 61.91 8.59 -4.75
N LYS A 22 60.60 8.80 -4.64
CA LYS A 22 60.01 10.08 -4.22
C LYS A 22 60.45 10.50 -2.83
N TRP A 23 60.45 9.53 -1.88
CA TRP A 23 60.93 9.80 -0.53
C TRP A 23 62.41 10.16 -0.49
N LEU A 24 63.28 9.44 -1.23
CA LEU A 24 64.71 9.71 -1.35
C LEU A 24 64.97 11.07 -1.94
N HIS A 25 64.32 11.42 -3.03
CA HIS A 25 64.43 12.73 -3.67
C HIS A 25 64.19 13.84 -2.65
N THR A 26 63.02 13.81 -1.97
CA THR A 26 62.72 14.81 -0.94
C THR A 26 63.70 14.78 0.23
N ALA A 27 64.09 13.58 0.68
CA ALA A 27 64.96 13.43 1.85
C ALA A 27 66.41 13.90 1.60
N ILE A 28 66.92 13.83 0.36
CA ILE A 28 68.24 14.31 -0.02
C ILE A 28 68.21 15.85 -0.21
N GLU A 29 67.31 16.35 -1.02
CA GLU A 29 67.22 17.79 -1.29
C GLU A 29 66.95 18.65 -0.06
N THR A 30 66.10 18.17 0.83
CA THR A 30 65.77 18.88 2.08
C THR A 30 66.75 18.66 3.21
N TYR A 31 67.80 17.81 2.97
CA TYR A 31 68.75 17.52 4.03
C TYR A 31 69.61 18.75 4.40
N ARG A 32 69.51 19.22 5.63
CA ARG A 32 70.30 20.29 6.16
C ARG A 32 71.68 19.76 6.58
N ILE A 33 72.73 20.12 5.81
CA ILE A 33 74.08 19.71 6.07
C ILE A 33 74.54 20.32 7.42
N PRO A 34 75.08 19.53 8.36
CA PRO A 34 75.60 20.06 9.62
C PRO A 34 76.76 21.07 9.37
N ASP A 35 76.84 22.17 10.18
CA ASP A 35 77.76 23.25 9.98
C ASP A 35 79.25 22.83 9.90
N ALA A 36 79.64 21.82 10.66
CA ALA A 36 80.97 21.22 10.63
C ALA A 36 81.26 20.53 9.32
N ILE A 37 80.29 19.88 8.72
CA ILE A 37 80.42 19.24 7.42
C ILE A 37 80.37 20.26 6.30
N ARG A 38 79.57 21.33 6.46
CA ARG A 38 79.60 22.50 5.54
C ARG A 38 80.96 23.14 5.44
N LYS A 39 81.66 23.31 6.61
CA LYS A 39 83.01 23.83 6.66
C LYS A 39 84.06 22.86 6.03
N GLN A 40 83.85 21.56 6.21
CA GLN A 40 84.75 20.52 5.69
C GLN A 40 84.61 20.34 4.18
N THR A 41 83.34 20.34 3.68
CA THR A 41 83.05 19.96 2.26
C THR A 41 82.84 21.20 1.39
N GLY A 42 82.72 22.40 1.92
CA GLY A 42 82.39 23.63 1.19
C GLY A 42 80.94 23.72 0.66
N ARG A 43 80.18 22.68 0.83
CA ARG A 43 78.79 22.59 0.30
C ARG A 43 77.82 23.27 1.24
N LYS A 44 77.07 24.25 0.71
CA LYS A 44 76.00 24.97 1.48
C LYS A 44 74.69 24.20 1.56
N ALA A 45 74.33 23.46 0.53
CA ALA A 45 73.13 22.65 0.42
C ALA A 45 73.41 21.31 -0.36
N MET A 46 72.50 20.37 -0.32
CA MET A 46 72.66 19.09 -1.03
C MET A 46 72.58 19.24 -2.56
N GLY A 47 71.92 20.27 -3.06
CA GLY A 47 71.64 20.44 -4.48
C GLY A 47 70.39 19.67 -4.89
N LYS A 48 70.09 19.73 -6.19
CA LYS A 48 68.90 19.03 -6.76
C LYS A 48 69.27 17.61 -7.13
N CYS A 49 68.30 16.73 -7.04
CA CYS A 49 68.36 15.37 -7.57
C CYS A 49 67.43 15.29 -8.79
N PHE A 50 67.85 14.57 -9.80
CA PHE A 50 67.00 14.29 -10.96
C PHE A 50 66.16 13.05 -10.71
N ARG A 51 64.87 13.16 -11.06
CA ARG A 51 63.95 12.07 -11.07
C ARG A 51 62.99 12.23 -12.27
N ASP A 52 63.05 11.30 -13.22
CA ASP A 52 62.44 11.40 -14.56
C ASP A 52 60.93 11.67 -14.58
N ALA A 53 60.18 11.27 -13.56
CA ALA A 53 58.72 11.50 -13.50
C ALA A 53 58.31 12.97 -13.24
N GLU A 54 59.22 13.86 -12.83
CA GLU A 54 58.88 15.24 -12.42
C GLU A 54 59.64 16.32 -13.20
N GLU A 55 60.75 16.00 -13.91
CA GLU A 55 61.65 17.00 -14.47
C GLU A 55 61.77 17.00 -15.99
N LEU A 56 61.16 16.03 -16.68
CA LEU A 56 61.22 16.00 -18.14
C LEU A 56 60.06 16.77 -18.77
N PRO A 57 60.33 17.79 -19.59
CA PRO A 57 59.31 18.36 -20.46
C PRO A 57 58.96 17.36 -21.55
N LEU A 58 57.77 17.48 -22.16
CA LEU A 58 57.35 16.72 -23.33
C LEU A 58 58.32 17.01 -24.49
N SER A 59 59.33 16.15 -24.69
CA SER A 59 60.36 16.30 -25.71
C SER A 59 60.32 15.12 -26.70
N PRO A 60 60.52 15.33 -27.97
CA PRO A 60 60.61 14.25 -28.99
C PRO A 60 61.85 13.36 -28.90
N SER A 61 62.87 13.72 -28.09
CA SER A 61 64.12 12.98 -27.87
C SER A 61 64.32 12.61 -26.41
N LEU A 62 63.37 11.84 -25.83
CA LEU A 62 63.38 11.44 -24.42
C LEU A 62 64.70 10.74 -23.99
N GLY A 63 65.34 9.99 -24.87
CA GLY A 63 66.67 9.34 -24.65
C GLY A 63 67.80 10.33 -24.39
N ASP A 64 67.89 11.37 -25.20
CA ASP A 64 68.97 12.38 -25.13
C ASP A 64 68.89 13.24 -23.89
N ASP A 65 67.68 13.50 -23.42
CA ASP A 65 67.46 14.28 -22.19
C ASP A 65 67.83 13.46 -20.94
N ILE A 66 67.58 12.17 -20.92
CA ILE A 66 67.92 11.24 -19.83
C ILE A 66 69.45 11.06 -19.83
N GLU A 67 70.10 10.85 -20.99
CA GLU A 67 71.56 10.75 -21.09
C GLU A 67 72.24 12.04 -20.60
N ARG A 68 71.70 13.17 -20.97
CA ARG A 68 72.20 14.48 -20.52
C ARG A 68 72.04 14.66 -19.00
N ALA A 69 70.92 14.25 -18.44
CA ALA A 69 70.72 14.27 -16.98
C ALA A 69 71.66 13.32 -16.26
N LEU A 70 71.92 12.13 -16.81
CA LEU A 70 72.94 11.18 -16.28
C LEU A 70 74.35 11.77 -16.30
N LEU A 71 74.76 12.37 -17.43
CA LEU A 71 76.04 13.03 -17.54
C LEU A 71 76.20 14.23 -16.58
N ASN A 72 75.14 14.94 -16.32
CA ASN A 72 75.12 16.10 -15.42
C ASN A 72 74.93 15.74 -13.96
N SER A 73 74.84 14.47 -13.62
CA SER A 73 74.67 13.97 -12.25
C SER A 73 76.00 13.52 -11.68
N ASP A 74 76.26 13.87 -10.43
CA ASP A 74 77.42 13.41 -9.67
C ASP A 74 77.38 11.97 -9.27
N TRP A 75 76.17 11.51 -8.93
CA TRP A 75 75.89 10.18 -8.42
C TRP A 75 74.61 9.58 -9.08
N LEU A 76 74.60 8.26 -9.17
CA LEU A 76 73.39 7.54 -9.51
C LEU A 76 72.86 6.77 -8.29
N ILE A 77 71.60 6.89 -7.97
CA ILE A 77 70.93 6.14 -6.89
C ILE A 77 69.97 5.14 -7.54
N ALA A 78 70.32 3.84 -7.50
CA ALA A 78 69.47 2.79 -8.04
C ALA A 78 68.54 2.22 -6.96
N VAL A 79 67.23 2.29 -7.18
CA VAL A 79 66.24 1.69 -6.30
C VAL A 79 66.02 0.24 -6.73
N CYS A 80 66.72 -0.67 -6.10
CA CYS A 80 66.84 -2.08 -6.50
C CYS A 80 65.67 -2.92 -5.96
N THR A 81 65.03 -3.59 -6.91
CA THR A 81 64.01 -4.64 -6.68
C THR A 81 64.22 -5.75 -7.69
N PRO A 82 63.66 -6.96 -7.57
CA PRO A 82 63.78 -8.01 -8.61
C PRO A 82 63.23 -7.53 -9.96
N ARG A 83 62.27 -6.59 -9.92
CA ARG A 83 61.63 -6.03 -11.12
C ARG A 83 62.48 -4.91 -11.75
N TYR A 84 63.37 -4.25 -11.00
CA TYR A 84 64.33 -3.26 -11.50
C TYR A 84 65.24 -3.88 -12.56
N LEU A 85 65.69 -5.10 -12.32
CA LEU A 85 66.56 -5.85 -13.25
C LEU A 85 65.89 -6.20 -14.57
N GLN A 86 64.56 -6.27 -14.57
CA GLN A 86 63.76 -6.57 -15.78
C GLN A 86 63.51 -5.33 -16.64
N SER A 87 63.82 -4.14 -16.13
CA SER A 87 63.62 -2.88 -16.84
C SER A 87 64.84 -2.59 -17.75
N ARG A 88 64.63 -2.69 -19.02
CA ARG A 88 65.67 -2.37 -20.03
C ARG A 88 66.20 -0.93 -19.85
N TRP A 89 65.31 -0.01 -19.56
CA TRP A 89 65.67 1.40 -19.36
C TRP A 89 66.54 1.60 -18.11
N CYS A 90 66.13 1.10 -16.97
CA CYS A 90 66.88 1.22 -15.73
C CYS A 90 68.27 0.55 -15.85
N MET A 91 68.38 -0.54 -16.62
CA MET A 91 69.68 -1.20 -16.88
C MET A 91 70.53 -0.37 -17.80
N GLN A 92 69.93 0.24 -18.84
CA GLN A 92 70.69 1.15 -19.77
C GLN A 92 71.17 2.42 -19.03
N GLU A 93 70.36 3.03 -18.19
CA GLU A 93 70.77 4.16 -17.33
C GLU A 93 71.95 3.79 -16.44
N LEU A 94 71.88 2.62 -15.82
CA LEU A 94 72.97 2.14 -14.97
C LEU A 94 74.26 1.87 -15.75
N GLU A 95 74.17 1.18 -16.89
CA GLU A 95 75.34 0.86 -17.75
C GLU A 95 75.95 2.13 -18.33
N PHE A 96 75.13 3.06 -18.80
CA PHE A 96 75.55 4.34 -19.32
C PHE A 96 76.27 5.16 -18.26
N PHE A 97 75.72 5.27 -17.08
CA PHE A 97 76.31 5.99 -15.98
C PHE A 97 77.65 5.37 -15.51
N ALA A 98 77.63 4.02 -15.40
CA ALA A 98 78.85 3.26 -15.01
C ALA A 98 79.98 3.45 -16.00
N ALA A 99 79.67 3.52 -17.31
CA ALA A 99 80.67 3.72 -18.39
C ALA A 99 81.24 5.13 -18.37
N HIS A 100 80.44 6.16 -18.04
CA HIS A 100 80.93 7.58 -18.14
C HIS A 100 81.38 8.17 -16.81
N LYS A 101 80.83 7.72 -15.67
CA LYS A 101 81.13 8.28 -14.34
C LYS A 101 81.75 7.27 -13.39
N GLY A 102 81.78 6.01 -13.75
CA GLY A 102 82.34 4.95 -12.90
C GLY A 102 81.34 4.29 -11.96
N ARG A 103 81.60 3.03 -11.64
CA ARG A 103 80.80 2.22 -10.77
C ARG A 103 80.74 2.72 -9.30
N ASP A 104 81.79 3.35 -8.86
CA ASP A 104 82.03 3.88 -7.51
C ASP A 104 81.06 5.07 -7.20
N ARG A 105 80.40 5.61 -8.23
CA ARG A 105 79.44 6.69 -8.13
C ARG A 105 77.93 6.19 -8.11
N ILE A 106 77.77 4.86 -8.00
CA ILE A 106 76.44 4.25 -7.95
C ILE A 106 76.10 3.86 -6.48
N LEU A 107 75.03 4.39 -5.98
CA LEU A 107 74.52 4.08 -4.66
C LEU A 107 73.28 3.21 -4.78
N LEU A 108 73.22 2.13 -4.00
CA LEU A 108 72.18 1.14 -4.06
C LEU A 108 71.19 1.30 -2.91
N VAL A 109 69.90 1.20 -3.22
CA VAL A 109 68.80 1.17 -2.22
C VAL A 109 67.98 -0.07 -2.48
N LEU A 110 68.05 -1.04 -1.56
CA LEU A 110 67.27 -2.28 -1.70
C LEU A 110 65.88 -2.07 -1.17
N ALA A 111 64.93 -1.94 -2.09
CA ALA A 111 63.54 -1.67 -1.77
C ALA A 111 62.69 -2.94 -1.63
N GLU A 112 63.02 -4.05 -2.34
CA GLU A 112 62.35 -5.32 -2.34
C GLU A 112 63.28 -6.45 -2.77
N GLY A 113 62.94 -7.70 -2.39
CA GLY A 113 63.70 -8.88 -2.77
C GLY A 113 64.97 -9.13 -1.96
N ARG A 114 65.77 -10.13 -2.35
CA ARG A 114 67.05 -10.42 -1.78
C ARG A 114 68.15 -9.72 -2.58
N PRO A 115 69.29 -9.38 -2.01
CA PRO A 115 70.39 -8.72 -2.76
C PRO A 115 70.75 -9.47 -4.03
N ALA A 116 70.85 -10.80 -3.96
CA ALA A 116 71.19 -11.62 -5.15
C ALA A 116 70.19 -11.53 -6.29
N GLU A 117 68.93 -11.22 -5.99
CA GLU A 117 67.82 -11.14 -6.98
C GLU A 117 67.53 -9.71 -7.43
N SER A 118 68.05 -8.72 -6.74
CA SER A 118 67.63 -7.31 -6.93
C SER A 118 68.80 -6.41 -7.34
N ILE A 119 70.03 -6.83 -7.15
CA ILE A 119 71.23 -6.05 -7.53
C ILE A 119 71.70 -6.46 -8.92
N PRO A 120 71.95 -5.52 -9.85
CA PRO A 120 72.49 -5.79 -11.15
C PRO A 120 73.79 -6.57 -11.08
N GLU A 121 73.96 -7.56 -11.98
CA GLU A 121 75.12 -8.46 -11.99
C GLU A 121 76.45 -7.69 -12.13
N MET A 122 76.47 -6.64 -12.92
CA MET A 122 77.66 -5.77 -13.15
C MET A 122 78.16 -5.13 -11.84
N LEU A 123 77.37 -4.99 -10.80
CA LEU A 123 77.73 -4.39 -9.51
C LEU A 123 78.05 -5.42 -8.43
N ARG A 124 77.90 -6.71 -8.72
CA ARG A 124 78.21 -7.84 -7.80
C ARG A 124 79.60 -8.36 -7.90
N TRP A 125 80.41 -7.85 -8.91
CA TRP A 125 81.75 -8.30 -9.19
C TRP A 125 82.67 -7.08 -9.24
N ARG A 126 83.90 -7.22 -8.69
CA ARG A 126 84.95 -6.27 -8.79
C ARG A 126 86.12 -6.94 -9.44
N ILE A 127 86.90 -6.17 -10.24
CA ILE A 127 88.17 -6.65 -10.73
C ILE A 127 89.23 -6.34 -9.66
N ASP A 128 89.96 -7.33 -9.21
CA ASP A 128 91.07 -7.13 -8.27
C ASP A 128 92.28 -6.60 -8.92
N GLU A 129 93.42 -6.37 -8.15
CA GLU A 129 94.66 -5.84 -8.64
C GLU A 129 95.37 -6.79 -9.64
N ASN A 130 94.92 -8.06 -9.69
CA ASN A 130 95.46 -9.08 -10.61
C ASN A 130 94.60 -9.27 -11.84
N GLY A 131 93.52 -8.50 -12.03
CA GLY A 131 92.63 -8.54 -13.19
C GLY A 131 91.59 -9.67 -13.10
N GLU A 132 91.42 -10.36 -11.97
CA GLU A 132 90.37 -11.43 -11.78
C GLU A 132 89.11 -10.85 -11.25
N ARG A 133 88.00 -11.49 -11.68
CA ARG A 133 86.66 -11.15 -11.15
C ARG A 133 86.44 -11.75 -9.76
N VAL A 134 86.44 -10.89 -8.74
CA VAL A 134 86.14 -11.31 -7.35
C VAL A 134 84.75 -10.88 -7.01
N PRO A 135 83.95 -11.76 -6.35
CA PRO A 135 82.63 -11.38 -5.81
C PRO A 135 82.71 -10.19 -4.88
N TYR A 136 81.93 -9.19 -5.18
CA TYR A 136 81.81 -7.96 -4.41
C TYR A 136 80.39 -7.76 -3.92
N GLU A 137 80.21 -7.57 -2.65
CA GLU A 137 78.92 -7.22 -2.06
C GLU A 137 78.86 -5.69 -1.87
N PRO A 138 78.15 -4.98 -2.74
CA PRO A 138 78.09 -3.54 -2.63
C PRO A 138 77.33 -3.10 -1.40
N LEU A 139 77.79 -2.06 -0.75
CA LEU A 139 77.10 -1.44 0.37
C LEU A 139 75.81 -0.82 -0.13
N MET A 140 74.69 -1.20 0.49
CA MET A 140 73.37 -0.71 0.09
C MET A 140 72.58 -0.13 1.28
N ALA A 141 71.73 0.77 0.99
CA ALA A 141 70.75 1.27 1.97
C ALA A 141 69.53 0.34 2.03
N GLU A 142 69.17 -0.11 3.18
CA GLU A 142 68.07 -1.06 3.41
C GLU A 142 66.72 -0.34 3.49
N ALA A 143 65.82 -0.59 2.52
CA ALA A 143 64.51 -0.01 2.42
C ALA A 143 63.36 -1.01 2.37
N ARG A 144 63.63 -2.31 2.53
CA ARG A 144 62.60 -3.37 2.47
C ARG A 144 61.59 -3.26 3.60
N GLY A 145 60.34 -3.49 3.32
CA GLY A 145 59.23 -3.52 4.24
C GLY A 145 57.91 -3.87 3.55
N GLU A 146 56.97 -4.45 4.30
CA GLU A 146 55.65 -4.81 3.76
C GLU A 146 54.82 -3.58 3.46
N THR A 147 54.97 -2.52 4.27
CA THR A 147 54.23 -1.25 4.09
C THR A 147 55.21 -0.09 3.86
N MET A 148 54.73 0.97 3.18
CA MET A 148 55.51 2.18 2.99
C MET A 148 55.96 2.82 4.32
N ARG A 149 55.14 2.73 5.39
CA ARG A 149 55.54 3.22 6.73
C ARG A 149 56.75 2.50 7.29
N GLN A 150 56.82 1.18 7.09
CA GLN A 150 58.01 0.41 7.49
C GLN A 150 59.24 0.76 6.66
N ARG A 151 59.08 0.91 5.36
CA ARG A 151 60.14 1.35 4.42
C ARG A 151 60.71 2.72 4.82
N VAL A 152 59.83 3.71 5.03
CA VAL A 152 60.23 5.06 5.47
C VAL A 152 60.91 5.04 6.82
N ARG A 153 60.50 4.18 7.75
CA ARG A 153 61.15 4.06 9.05
C ARG A 153 62.59 3.60 8.96
N LYS A 154 62.90 2.67 8.04
CA LYS A 154 64.24 2.22 7.75
C LYS A 154 65.04 3.30 6.99
N LEU A 155 64.45 3.86 5.96
CA LEU A 155 65.08 4.92 5.17
C LEU A 155 65.44 6.16 5.97
N LYS A 156 64.69 6.50 7.04
CA LYS A 156 65.08 7.60 7.97
C LYS A 156 66.41 7.39 8.62
N VAL A 157 66.83 6.15 8.78
CA VAL A 157 68.15 5.78 9.33
C VAL A 157 69.18 5.55 8.22
N GLU A 158 68.81 4.78 7.22
CA GLU A 158 69.66 4.35 6.12
C GLU A 158 70.03 5.46 5.13
N LYS A 159 69.26 6.57 5.12
CA LYS A 159 69.61 7.74 4.26
C LYS A 159 71.01 8.26 4.48
N PHE A 160 71.57 8.11 5.66
CA PHE A 160 72.94 8.52 5.94
C PHE A 160 73.98 7.71 5.16
N ARG A 161 73.72 6.47 4.77
CA ARG A 161 74.58 5.65 3.88
C ARG A 161 74.58 6.20 2.45
N ILE A 162 73.56 6.91 2.06
CA ILE A 162 73.46 7.60 0.76
C ILE A 162 74.09 8.98 0.86
N LEU A 163 73.79 9.69 1.94
CA LEU A 163 74.28 11.07 2.10
C LEU A 163 75.80 11.16 2.38
N ALA A 164 76.40 10.18 3.02
CA ALA A 164 77.78 10.13 3.35
C ALA A 164 78.73 10.15 2.15
N PRO A 165 78.57 9.23 1.15
CA PRO A 165 79.29 9.28 -0.10
C PRO A 165 79.10 10.60 -0.89
N ILE A 166 77.87 11.07 -0.99
CA ILE A 166 77.49 12.33 -1.69
C ILE A 166 78.23 13.54 -1.06
N LEU A 167 78.36 13.53 0.21
CA LEU A 167 79.04 14.61 0.96
C LEU A 167 80.57 14.38 1.06
N GLY A 168 81.04 13.21 0.70
CA GLY A 168 82.52 12.87 0.81
C GLY A 168 82.93 12.75 2.27
N VAL A 169 82.06 12.26 3.18
CA VAL A 169 82.36 12.10 4.59
C VAL A 169 82.06 10.68 5.07
N GLY A 170 82.74 10.27 6.11
CA GLY A 170 82.45 8.94 6.72
C GLY A 170 81.02 8.84 7.23
N PHE A 171 80.39 7.69 7.04
CA PHE A 171 79.08 7.39 7.56
C PHE A 171 78.95 7.60 9.08
N ASP A 172 79.92 7.14 9.82
CA ASP A 172 79.93 7.30 11.25
C ASP A 172 80.10 8.74 11.70
N ASP A 173 80.87 9.55 10.96
CA ASP A 173 81.02 10.95 11.21
C ASP A 173 79.70 11.72 11.00
N LEU A 174 78.96 11.43 9.94
CA LEU A 174 77.68 12.03 9.65
C LEU A 174 76.65 11.66 10.73
N ARG A 175 76.61 10.40 11.11
CA ARG A 175 75.72 9.85 12.15
C ARG A 175 76.11 10.34 13.55
N ARG A 176 77.43 10.38 13.90
CA ARG A 176 77.90 10.87 15.20
C ARG A 176 77.65 12.38 15.36
N ARG A 177 77.89 13.16 14.31
CA ARG A 177 77.67 14.61 14.34
C ARG A 177 76.18 14.98 14.32
N ALA A 178 75.35 14.24 13.59
CA ALA A 178 73.93 14.36 13.69
C ALA A 178 73.41 14.03 15.12
N ARG A 179 73.99 12.99 15.76
CA ARG A 179 73.70 12.64 17.15
C ARG A 179 74.26 13.67 18.14
N GLN A 180 75.50 14.17 17.92
CA GLN A 180 76.12 15.23 18.76
C GLN A 180 75.37 16.54 18.67
N ARG A 181 74.78 16.88 17.54
CA ARG A 181 73.97 18.09 17.42
C ARG A 181 72.67 17.92 18.22
N ARG A 182 72.08 16.74 18.20
CA ARG A 182 70.96 16.40 19.10
C ARG A 182 71.39 16.47 20.58
N ILE A 183 72.58 15.98 20.94
CA ILE A 183 73.07 15.94 22.33
C ILE A 183 73.45 17.36 22.79
N ARG A 184 74.03 18.21 21.98
CA ARG A 184 74.36 19.59 22.36
C ARG A 184 73.14 20.51 22.40
N VAL A 185 72.15 20.26 21.57
CA VAL A 185 70.85 20.90 21.66
C VAL A 185 70.14 20.44 22.92
N ILE A 186 70.30 19.18 23.24
CA ILE A 186 69.75 18.56 24.49
C ILE A 186 70.51 19.06 25.71
N ALA A 187 71.86 19.16 25.69
CA ALA A 187 72.71 19.65 26.80
C ALA A 187 72.52 21.16 27.05
N GLY A 188 72.37 21.94 25.99
CA GLY A 188 72.09 23.38 26.10
C GLY A 188 70.66 23.65 26.64
N VAL A 189 69.75 22.76 26.27
CA VAL A 189 68.37 22.77 26.76
C VAL A 189 68.37 22.24 28.20
N THR A 190 69.23 21.22 28.56
CA THR A 190 69.24 20.66 29.92
C THR A 190 69.85 21.64 30.94
N ALA A 191 70.80 22.45 30.59
CA ALA A 191 71.34 23.52 31.47
C ALA A 191 70.33 24.68 31.68
N ALA A 192 69.50 25.00 30.62
CA ALA A 192 68.40 25.93 30.73
C ALA A 192 67.17 25.29 31.44
N VAL A 193 67.01 23.95 31.32
CA VAL A 193 65.92 23.18 31.90
C VAL A 193 66.15 22.91 33.41
N ILE A 194 67.40 22.83 33.86
CA ILE A 194 67.65 22.69 35.31
C ILE A 194 67.39 24.01 36.03
N ALA A 195 67.61 25.18 35.44
CA ALA A 195 67.25 26.48 35.96
C ALA A 195 65.69 26.78 35.83
N ALA A 196 65.07 26.24 34.77
CA ALA A 196 63.62 26.31 34.59
C ALA A 196 62.93 25.12 35.21
N GLY A 197 63.68 24.08 35.60
CA GLY A 197 63.14 22.74 35.99
C GLY A 197 62.37 22.69 37.32
N ALA A 198 62.63 23.67 38.22
CA ALA A 198 61.80 23.76 39.42
C ALA A 198 60.45 24.46 39.13
N GLY A 199 60.38 25.35 38.18
CA GLY A 199 59.17 25.99 37.73
C GLY A 199 58.38 25.11 36.70
N LEU A 200 59.09 24.43 35.79
CA LEU A 200 58.49 23.59 34.75
C LEU A 200 57.98 22.22 35.29
N GLY A 201 58.63 21.68 36.38
CA GLY A 201 58.13 20.49 37.07
C GLY A 201 56.76 20.75 37.68
N VAL A 202 56.54 21.90 38.27
CA VAL A 202 55.22 22.30 38.78
C VAL A 202 54.23 22.59 37.61
N TYR A 203 54.73 23.25 36.53
CA TYR A 203 53.91 23.53 35.34
C TYR A 203 53.55 22.24 34.59
N VAL A 204 54.49 21.30 34.38
CA VAL A 204 54.24 20.03 33.71
C VAL A 204 53.37 19.11 34.57
N ALA A 205 53.58 19.11 35.90
CA ALA A 205 52.72 18.39 36.80
C ALA A 205 51.29 19.00 36.83
N ALA A 206 51.19 20.35 36.86
CA ALA A 206 49.93 21.04 36.78
C ALA A 206 49.24 20.85 35.40
N ASN A 207 50.03 20.87 34.30
CA ASN A 207 49.47 20.58 32.97
C ASN A 207 49.16 19.11 32.74
N ARG A 208 49.95 18.17 33.32
CA ARG A 208 49.53 16.76 33.30
C ARG A 208 48.29 16.55 34.13
N ALA A 209 48.24 17.10 35.34
CA ALA A 209 47.02 17.04 36.17
C ALA A 209 45.82 17.74 35.49
N LYS A 210 46.06 18.87 34.80
CA LYS A 210 45.01 19.53 34.01
C LYS A 210 44.60 18.74 32.80
N ASN A 211 45.56 18.13 32.05
CA ASN A 211 45.26 17.29 30.90
C ASN A 211 44.63 15.97 31.31
N GLU A 212 45.03 15.40 32.48
CA GLU A 212 44.34 14.25 33.05
C GLU A 212 42.94 14.57 33.54
N ARG A 213 42.75 15.75 34.13
CA ARG A 213 41.42 16.27 34.47
C ARG A 213 40.57 16.47 33.22
N LEU A 214 41.10 17.16 32.20
CA LEU A 214 40.41 17.36 30.92
C LEU A 214 40.10 16.05 30.18
N ARG A 215 41.00 15.06 30.26
CA ARG A 215 40.74 13.76 29.73
C ARG A 215 39.64 13.05 30.53
N ARG A 216 39.70 13.05 31.85
CA ARG A 216 38.63 12.48 32.67
C ARG A 216 37.30 13.19 32.49
N GLU A 217 37.33 14.53 32.41
CA GLU A 217 36.14 15.34 32.12
C GLU A 217 35.59 15.03 30.70
N ALA A 218 36.45 14.85 29.69
CA ALA A 218 36.08 14.46 28.35
C ALA A 218 35.55 13.02 28.27
N GLU A 219 36.19 12.06 28.98
CA GLU A 219 35.73 10.67 29.09
C GLU A 219 34.42 10.60 29.86
N GLU A 220 34.27 11.39 30.93
CA GLU A 220 33.05 11.52 31.70
C GLU A 220 31.92 12.18 30.90
N GLN A 221 32.22 13.21 30.11
CA GLN A 221 31.27 13.84 29.18
C GLN A 221 30.89 12.89 28.07
N GLN A 222 31.82 12.09 27.54
CA GLN A 222 31.54 11.11 26.52
C GLN A 222 30.66 9.98 27.07
N LEU A 223 30.97 9.47 28.27
CA LEU A 223 30.13 8.48 28.96
C LEU A 223 28.74 9.03 29.29
N LEU A 224 28.66 10.28 29.72
CA LEU A 224 27.38 10.97 29.96
C LEU A 224 26.61 11.16 28.66
N ALA A 225 27.28 11.53 27.57
CA ALA A 225 26.65 11.67 26.26
C ALA A 225 26.15 10.32 25.72
N GLU A 226 26.95 9.24 25.86
CA GLU A 226 26.54 7.88 25.51
C GLU A 226 25.36 7.39 26.37
N GLU A 227 25.40 7.70 27.68
CA GLU A 227 24.30 7.38 28.58
C GLU A 227 23.04 8.18 28.24
N GLN A 228 23.18 9.49 27.96
CA GLN A 228 22.06 10.32 27.51
C GLN A 228 21.50 9.84 26.18
N GLU A 229 22.36 9.47 25.22
CA GLU A 229 21.92 8.91 23.94
C GLU A 229 21.20 7.57 24.14
N ARG A 230 21.73 6.71 25.05
CA ARG A 230 21.09 5.43 25.40
C ARG A 230 19.71 5.66 26.03
N VAL A 231 19.62 6.58 26.99
CA VAL A 231 18.35 6.95 27.64
C VAL A 231 17.37 7.54 26.63
N ALA A 232 17.81 8.52 25.84
CA ALA A 232 16.98 9.14 24.81
C ALA A 232 16.49 8.11 23.77
N ARG A 233 17.35 7.16 23.40
CA ARG A 233 16.94 6.06 22.51
C ARG A 233 15.91 5.14 23.16
N GLN A 234 16.10 4.84 24.45
CA GLN A 234 15.16 4.01 25.20
C GLN A 234 13.82 4.73 25.39
N GLU A 235 13.84 6.03 25.65
CA GLU A 235 12.64 6.86 25.75
C GLU A 235 11.89 6.95 24.41
N ARG A 236 12.62 7.10 23.30
CA ARG A 236 12.01 7.09 21.96
C ARG A 236 11.35 5.73 21.64
N LEU A 237 12.00 4.63 22.00
CA LEU A 237 11.41 3.30 21.81
C LEU A 237 10.15 3.11 22.66
N ARG A 238 10.18 3.55 23.95
CA ARG A 238 8.99 3.49 24.82
C ARG A 238 7.87 4.41 24.31
N ALA A 239 8.21 5.60 23.82
CA ALA A 239 7.23 6.51 23.24
C ALA A 239 6.60 5.87 21.97
N ALA A 240 7.41 5.26 21.11
CA ALA A 240 6.90 4.55 19.93
C ALA A 240 6.03 3.34 20.34
N GLU A 241 6.44 2.58 21.37
CA GLU A 241 5.67 1.44 21.90
C GLU A 241 4.30 1.88 22.44
N ASN A 242 4.27 2.97 23.20
CA ASN A 242 3.02 3.53 23.72
C ASN A 242 2.13 4.03 22.58
N SER A 243 2.70 4.77 21.59
CA SER A 243 1.93 5.26 20.45
C SER A 243 1.37 4.12 19.60
N ILE A 244 2.14 3.03 19.40
CA ILE A 244 1.62 1.83 18.72
C ILE A 244 0.48 1.21 19.55
N GLY A 245 0.60 1.17 20.89
CA GLY A 245 -0.47 0.73 21.77
C GLY A 245 -1.76 1.56 21.59
N GLU A 246 -1.62 2.89 21.57
CA GLU A 246 -2.74 3.81 21.33
C GLU A 246 -3.37 3.59 19.95
N TYR A 247 -2.57 3.36 18.90
CA TYR A 247 -3.08 3.02 17.56
C TYR A 247 -3.86 1.70 17.56
N LEU A 248 -3.36 0.67 18.23
CA LEU A 248 -4.05 -0.63 18.31
C LEU A 248 -5.38 -0.52 19.07
N GLU A 249 -5.42 0.21 20.20
CA GLU A 249 -6.65 0.45 20.97
C GLU A 249 -7.66 1.27 20.16
N ARG A 250 -7.18 2.30 19.44
CA ARG A 250 -8.00 3.12 18.58
C ARG A 250 -8.58 2.30 17.42
N ALA A 251 -7.77 1.52 16.72
CA ALA A 251 -8.23 0.67 15.63
C ALA A 251 -9.25 -0.38 16.11
N ALA A 252 -9.07 -0.94 17.32
CA ALA A 252 -10.04 -1.85 17.90
C ALA A 252 -11.38 -1.17 18.21
N ALA A 253 -11.36 0.09 18.67
CA ALA A 253 -12.57 0.88 18.90
C ALA A 253 -13.28 1.23 17.58
N GLU A 254 -12.51 1.63 16.55
CA GLU A 254 -13.01 1.93 15.20
C GLU A 254 -13.64 0.68 14.57
N LEU A 255 -12.99 -0.48 14.70
CA LEU A 255 -13.55 -1.76 14.22
C LEU A 255 -14.83 -2.15 14.98
N GLY A 256 -14.89 -1.90 16.29
CA GLY A 256 -16.12 -2.07 17.09
C GLY A 256 -17.26 -1.17 16.62
N GLY A 257 -16.95 -0.02 16.02
CA GLY A 257 -17.89 0.88 15.34
C GLY A 257 -18.18 0.52 13.89
N GLN A 258 -17.66 -0.59 13.37
CA GLN A 258 -17.72 -1.01 11.96
C GLN A 258 -17.01 -0.05 10.98
N GLU A 259 -16.07 0.73 11.46
CA GLU A 259 -15.28 1.68 10.64
C GLU A 259 -14.00 0.99 10.11
N HIS A 260 -14.15 0.01 9.22
CA HIS A 260 -13.04 -0.82 8.72
C HIS A 260 -11.93 -0.01 8.04
N ILE A 261 -12.28 1.00 7.23
CA ILE A 261 -11.29 1.84 6.54
C ILE A 261 -10.50 2.69 7.53
N SER A 262 -11.18 3.31 8.51
CA SER A 262 -10.51 4.09 9.57
C SER A 262 -9.55 3.23 10.38
N ALA A 263 -10.03 2.06 10.83
CA ALA A 263 -9.21 1.09 11.56
C ALA A 263 -7.99 0.63 10.75
N ALA A 264 -8.17 0.34 9.46
CA ALA A 264 -7.08 -0.05 8.57
C ALA A 264 -6.05 1.08 8.39
N ASN A 265 -6.50 2.32 8.20
CA ASN A 265 -5.62 3.48 8.11
C ASN A 265 -4.81 3.68 9.39
N THR A 266 -5.47 3.59 10.53
CA THR A 266 -4.83 3.67 11.86
C THR A 266 -3.75 2.58 12.02
N LEU A 267 -4.01 1.35 11.56
CA LEU A 267 -3.04 0.24 11.62
C LEU A 267 -1.90 0.38 10.60
N LEU A 268 -2.16 0.91 9.41
CA LEU A 268 -1.11 1.21 8.42
C LEU A 268 -0.17 2.32 8.92
N ASP A 269 -0.67 3.32 9.65
CA ASP A 269 0.15 4.34 10.31
C ASP A 269 0.97 3.72 11.45
N ALA A 270 0.38 2.85 12.27
CA ALA A 270 1.08 2.08 13.28
C ALA A 270 2.20 1.21 12.67
N LEU A 271 1.95 0.57 11.52
CA LEU A 271 2.93 -0.23 10.80
C LEU A 271 4.11 0.61 10.29
N SER A 272 3.82 1.82 9.79
CA SER A 272 4.85 2.78 9.39
C SER A 272 5.75 3.19 10.58
N LEU A 273 5.14 3.46 11.74
CA LEU A 273 5.88 3.76 12.97
C LEU A 273 6.69 2.56 13.46
N SER A 274 6.12 1.36 13.39
CA SER A 274 6.80 0.09 13.71
C SER A 274 8.06 -0.12 12.86
N ALA A 275 7.96 0.03 11.55
CA ALA A 275 9.07 -0.11 10.61
C ALA A 275 10.21 0.90 10.90
N GLN A 276 9.90 2.13 11.31
CA GLN A 276 10.89 3.14 11.74
C GLN A 276 11.59 2.76 13.06
N ASN A 277 11.00 1.87 13.87
CA ASN A 277 11.47 1.46 15.19
C ASN A 277 11.82 -0.02 15.29
N ARG A 278 12.41 -0.60 14.24
CA ARG A 278 12.89 -2.00 14.17
C ARG A 278 11.76 -3.03 14.28
N ASP A 279 10.69 -2.80 13.57
CA ASP A 279 9.52 -3.67 13.53
C ASP A 279 8.89 -3.95 14.90
N LEU A 280 8.92 -2.91 15.77
CA LEU A 280 8.35 -2.98 17.11
C LEU A 280 6.85 -3.33 17.05
N ARG A 281 6.44 -4.41 17.74
CA ARG A 281 5.08 -4.94 17.79
C ARG A 281 4.45 -5.20 16.39
N ARG A 282 5.27 -5.44 15.37
CA ARG A 282 4.80 -5.64 14.00
C ARG A 282 3.76 -6.76 13.90
N ASP A 283 4.02 -7.89 14.55
CA ASP A 283 3.14 -9.07 14.48
C ASP A 283 1.75 -8.77 15.05
N GLU A 284 1.68 -7.98 16.13
CA GLU A 284 0.41 -7.56 16.72
C GLU A 284 -0.37 -6.63 15.78
N ILE A 285 0.33 -5.70 15.11
CA ILE A 285 -0.28 -4.80 14.12
C ILE A 285 -0.81 -5.59 12.94
N ILE A 286 -0.04 -6.54 12.42
CA ILE A 286 -0.46 -7.40 11.30
C ILE A 286 -1.65 -8.27 11.69
N ALA A 287 -1.67 -8.82 12.91
CA ALA A 287 -2.80 -9.59 13.42
C ALA A 287 -4.07 -8.72 13.51
N ALA A 288 -3.95 -7.51 14.04
CA ALA A 288 -5.07 -6.56 14.11
C ALA A 288 -5.54 -6.16 12.70
N LEU A 289 -4.61 -5.90 11.76
CA LEU A 289 -4.95 -5.56 10.38
C LEU A 289 -5.66 -6.72 9.67
N ARG A 290 -5.18 -7.95 9.87
CA ARG A 290 -5.85 -9.15 9.33
C ARG A 290 -7.29 -9.23 9.79
N LYS A 291 -7.54 -9.01 11.07
CA LYS A 291 -8.88 -9.01 11.67
C LYS A 291 -9.77 -7.92 11.09
N THR A 292 -9.21 -6.73 10.89
CA THR A 292 -9.91 -5.58 10.29
C THR A 292 -10.29 -5.82 8.83
N MET A 293 -9.54 -6.64 8.11
CA MET A 293 -9.74 -6.91 6.68
C MET A 293 -10.70 -8.06 6.39
N TYR A 294 -11.33 -8.66 7.39
CA TYR A 294 -12.47 -9.57 7.20
C TYR A 294 -13.77 -8.75 7.03
N ILE A 295 -14.01 -8.36 5.79
CA ILE A 295 -15.13 -7.50 5.41
C ILE A 295 -16.20 -8.35 4.72
N GLU A 296 -17.37 -8.41 5.32
CA GLU A 296 -18.55 -9.05 4.73
C GLU A 296 -19.10 -8.22 3.56
N PRO A 297 -19.77 -8.85 2.60
CA PRO A 297 -20.52 -8.12 1.57
C PRO A 297 -21.50 -7.14 2.24
N PHE A 298 -21.53 -5.93 1.71
CA PHE A 298 -22.43 -4.85 2.15
C PHE A 298 -22.28 -4.37 3.59
N ALA A 299 -21.25 -4.85 4.32
CA ALA A 299 -20.91 -4.31 5.64
C ALA A 299 -20.50 -2.84 5.51
N PRO A 300 -20.89 -1.97 6.47
CA PRO A 300 -20.35 -0.61 6.55
C PRO A 300 -18.84 -0.66 6.77
N ILE A 301 -18.09 0.03 5.91
CA ILE A 301 -16.62 0.08 5.99
C ILE A 301 -16.09 1.47 6.35
N ALA A 302 -16.88 2.50 6.09
CA ALA A 302 -16.64 3.89 6.46
C ALA A 302 -17.97 4.60 6.59
N GLY A 303 -18.03 5.71 7.32
CA GLY A 303 -19.26 6.44 7.45
C GLY A 303 -19.13 7.78 8.14
N PHE A 304 -20.26 8.46 8.26
CA PHE A 304 -20.41 9.70 9.01
C PHE A 304 -21.67 9.65 9.85
N SER A 305 -21.51 9.86 11.14
CA SER A 305 -22.62 10.00 12.07
C SER A 305 -22.30 11.10 13.08
N ASN A 306 -23.03 12.20 13.02
CA ASN A 306 -22.86 13.31 13.94
C ASN A 306 -24.21 13.84 14.38
N GLN A 307 -24.56 13.65 15.64
CA GLN A 307 -25.85 14.10 16.23
C GLN A 307 -26.10 15.63 16.12
N ASN A 308 -25.01 16.42 15.91
CA ASN A 308 -25.09 17.86 15.79
C ASN A 308 -25.18 18.39 14.36
N THR A 309 -25.05 17.51 13.35
CA THR A 309 -25.06 17.90 11.94
C THR A 309 -25.93 16.90 11.17
N ARG A 310 -27.14 17.28 10.90
CA ARG A 310 -28.03 16.51 10.03
C ARG A 310 -27.84 16.95 8.59
N LEU A 311 -27.44 16.04 7.73
CA LEU A 311 -27.23 16.32 6.31
C LEU A 311 -28.35 15.73 5.48
N LEU A 312 -28.78 16.52 4.51
CA LEU A 312 -29.74 16.14 3.47
C LEU A 312 -29.05 16.17 2.13
N ASP A 313 -29.59 15.42 1.17
CA ASP A 313 -29.08 15.38 -0.22
C ASP A 313 -27.54 15.20 -0.28
N ILE A 314 -27.07 14.15 0.34
CA ILE A 314 -25.62 13.88 0.41
C ILE A 314 -25.14 13.37 -0.95
N VAL A 315 -24.14 14.04 -1.49
CA VAL A 315 -23.48 13.69 -2.75
C VAL A 315 -22.02 13.32 -2.47
N PRO A 316 -21.56 12.13 -2.89
CA PRO A 316 -20.17 11.72 -2.71
C PRO A 316 -19.23 12.34 -3.76
N SER A 317 -17.94 12.43 -3.40
CA SER A 317 -16.87 12.68 -4.36
C SER A 317 -16.64 11.46 -5.26
N PRO A 318 -16.09 11.64 -6.48
CA PRO A 318 -15.85 10.51 -7.40
C PRO A 318 -14.97 9.41 -6.85
N ASP A 319 -14.05 9.72 -5.92
CA ASP A 319 -13.18 8.76 -5.24
C ASP A 319 -13.84 8.09 -4.02
N GLY A 320 -15.05 8.55 -3.62
CA GLY A 320 -15.79 8.01 -2.48
C GLY A 320 -15.22 8.35 -1.11
N ARG A 321 -14.22 9.22 -1.04
CA ARG A 321 -13.61 9.62 0.23
C ARG A 321 -14.35 10.75 0.92
N LEU A 322 -14.83 11.71 0.14
CA LEU A 322 -15.54 12.88 0.64
C LEU A 322 -17.01 12.78 0.28
N ALA A 323 -17.85 13.46 1.05
CA ALA A 323 -19.22 13.73 0.66
C ALA A 323 -19.60 15.16 1.06
N VAL A 324 -20.46 15.79 0.26
CA VAL A 324 -21.03 17.08 0.58
C VAL A 324 -22.53 16.92 0.77
N GLY A 325 -23.09 17.51 1.82
CA GLY A 325 -24.50 17.43 2.10
C GLY A 325 -25.06 18.77 2.52
N ILE A 326 -26.34 19.00 2.26
CA ILE A 326 -27.07 20.20 2.70
C ILE A 326 -27.39 20.05 4.19
N GLU A 327 -26.88 20.95 5.02
CA GLU A 327 -27.17 20.97 6.44
C GLU A 327 -28.48 21.72 6.76
N ASN A 328 -28.67 22.83 6.07
CA ASN A 328 -29.88 23.62 6.13
C ASN A 328 -30.01 24.42 4.82
N ASN A 329 -31.07 25.15 4.68
CA ASN A 329 -31.33 25.89 3.44
C ASN A 329 -30.17 26.81 2.98
N ASN A 330 -29.27 27.20 3.88
CA ASN A 330 -28.24 28.21 3.57
C ASN A 330 -26.81 27.66 3.68
N SER A 331 -26.62 26.44 4.15
CA SER A 331 -25.29 25.87 4.35
C SER A 331 -25.21 24.44 3.88
N ALA A 332 -24.03 24.10 3.37
CA ALA A 332 -23.64 22.75 3.05
C ALA A 332 -22.35 22.38 3.82
N ALA A 333 -22.23 21.13 4.18
CA ALA A 333 -21.08 20.63 4.91
C ALA A 333 -20.33 19.62 4.08
N LEU A 334 -19.00 19.73 4.02
CA LEU A 334 -18.11 18.73 3.47
C LEU A 334 -17.63 17.81 4.59
N ILE A 335 -17.84 16.53 4.43
CA ILE A 335 -17.45 15.48 5.36
C ILE A 335 -16.40 14.56 4.74
N ASP A 336 -15.52 14.04 5.58
CA ASP A 336 -14.62 12.96 5.25
C ASP A 336 -15.24 11.65 5.78
N LEU A 337 -15.57 10.77 4.85
CA LEU A 337 -16.22 9.48 5.17
C LEU A 337 -15.24 8.48 5.77
N GLU A 338 -13.95 8.59 5.45
CA GLU A 338 -12.91 7.71 5.98
C GLU A 338 -12.50 8.11 7.40
N GLU A 339 -12.44 9.43 7.68
CA GLU A 339 -12.06 9.96 8.99
C GLU A 339 -13.27 10.16 9.92
N ASN A 340 -14.49 9.88 9.44
CA ASN A 340 -15.76 10.17 10.15
C ASN A 340 -15.78 11.61 10.69
N ALA A 341 -15.35 12.58 9.90
CA ALA A 341 -15.10 13.93 10.36
C ALA A 341 -15.72 14.99 9.45
N LEU A 342 -16.25 16.04 10.09
CA LEU A 342 -16.63 17.25 9.39
C LEU A 342 -15.37 18.06 9.02
N ARG A 343 -15.08 18.25 7.73
CA ARG A 343 -13.97 19.08 7.30
C ARG A 343 -14.24 20.57 7.45
N PHE A 344 -15.31 21.04 6.84
CA PHE A 344 -15.75 22.44 6.97
C PHE A 344 -17.19 22.59 6.49
N LYS A 345 -17.75 23.78 6.75
CA LYS A 345 -19.05 24.20 6.24
C LYS A 345 -18.89 25.40 5.33
N VAL A 346 -19.67 25.43 4.26
CA VAL A 346 -19.84 26.59 3.40
C VAL A 346 -21.24 27.15 3.56
N SER A 347 -21.38 28.46 3.44
CA SER A 347 -22.68 29.13 3.55
C SER A 347 -22.81 30.22 2.50
N VAL A 348 -24.04 30.52 2.13
CA VAL A 348 -24.40 31.63 1.27
C VAL A 348 -25.21 32.68 2.06
N ASP A 349 -24.89 33.95 1.86
CA ASP A 349 -25.43 35.04 2.68
C ASP A 349 -26.94 35.20 2.49
N ASN A 350 -27.42 35.00 1.28
CA ASN A 350 -28.85 35.10 0.93
C ASN A 350 -29.21 33.97 -0.02
N GLY A 351 -30.02 33.05 0.42
CA GLY A 351 -30.57 32.10 -0.51
C GLY A 351 -30.49 30.66 -0.10
N GLN A 352 -31.13 29.82 -0.85
CA GLN A 352 -31.21 28.38 -0.65
C GLN A 352 -30.12 27.71 -1.45
N ILE A 353 -29.42 26.77 -0.82
CA ILE A 353 -28.47 25.86 -1.48
C ILE A 353 -29.25 24.64 -1.97
N SER A 354 -29.02 24.25 -3.21
CA SER A 354 -29.59 23.05 -3.84
C SER A 354 -28.65 22.47 -4.91
N SER A 355 -28.95 21.28 -5.36
CA SER A 355 -28.28 20.65 -6.50
C SER A 355 -26.76 20.56 -6.37
N LEU A 356 -26.29 20.00 -5.25
CA LEU A 356 -24.86 19.75 -5.01
C LEU A 356 -24.28 18.79 -6.04
N ARG A 357 -23.08 19.07 -6.55
CA ARG A 357 -22.33 18.19 -7.46
C ARG A 357 -20.84 18.36 -7.29
N PHE A 358 -20.07 17.26 -7.32
CA PHE A 358 -18.62 17.30 -7.38
C PHE A 358 -18.10 17.45 -8.82
N SER A 359 -16.90 18.01 -8.93
CA SER A 359 -16.11 17.94 -10.17
C SER A 359 -15.64 16.51 -10.44
N PRO A 360 -15.37 16.14 -11.71
CA PRO A 360 -14.92 14.78 -12.06
C PRO A 360 -13.63 14.34 -11.33
N ASP A 361 -12.78 15.28 -10.97
CA ASP A 361 -11.52 15.04 -10.24
C ASP A 361 -11.66 15.15 -8.72
N GLY A 362 -12.86 15.45 -8.20
CA GLY A 362 -13.13 15.61 -6.76
C GLY A 362 -12.52 16.84 -6.10
N THR A 363 -11.81 17.70 -6.85
CA THR A 363 -11.11 18.87 -6.28
C THR A 363 -12.02 20.04 -5.95
N ARG A 364 -13.23 20.04 -6.52
CA ARG A 364 -14.24 21.09 -6.32
C ARG A 364 -15.63 20.49 -6.18
N PHE A 365 -16.54 21.30 -5.66
CA PHE A 365 -17.97 21.02 -5.72
C PHE A 365 -18.74 22.31 -6.01
N THR A 366 -19.92 22.16 -6.59
CA THR A 366 -20.81 23.26 -6.96
C THR A 366 -22.19 23.09 -6.38
N ALA A 367 -22.90 24.19 -6.23
CA ALA A 367 -24.31 24.23 -5.89
C ALA A 367 -25.04 25.37 -6.63
N LEU A 368 -26.33 25.14 -6.83
CA LEU A 368 -27.27 26.23 -7.14
C LEU A 368 -27.62 26.98 -5.87
N CYS A 369 -27.53 28.27 -5.92
CA CYS A 369 -27.78 29.18 -4.81
C CYS A 369 -28.81 30.23 -5.22
N ASP A 370 -29.38 30.90 -4.20
CA ASP A 370 -30.32 32.02 -4.42
C ASP A 370 -31.47 31.68 -5.41
N MET A 371 -32.14 30.55 -5.17
CA MET A 371 -33.23 30.05 -6.02
C MET A 371 -32.86 29.97 -7.51
N GLY A 372 -31.67 29.52 -7.83
CA GLY A 372 -31.19 29.36 -9.19
C GLY A 372 -30.66 30.65 -9.86
N ARG A 373 -30.40 31.70 -9.11
CA ARG A 373 -29.78 32.93 -9.65
C ARG A 373 -28.26 32.89 -9.65
N LEU A 374 -27.68 32.10 -8.77
CA LEU A 374 -26.25 32.00 -8.53
C LEU A 374 -25.82 30.57 -8.55
N VAL A 375 -24.75 30.26 -9.27
CA VAL A 375 -23.98 29.04 -9.12
C VAL A 375 -22.68 29.39 -8.43
N THR A 376 -22.35 28.65 -7.36
CA THR A 376 -21.07 28.83 -6.65
C THR A 376 -20.29 27.56 -6.68
N VAL A 377 -18.99 27.67 -6.91
CA VAL A 377 -18.02 26.57 -6.91
C VAL A 377 -17.02 26.78 -5.79
N TRP A 378 -16.84 25.75 -4.94
CA TRP A 378 -15.89 25.75 -3.81
C TRP A 378 -14.79 24.74 -4.03
N ASN A 379 -13.63 25.02 -3.48
CA ASN A 379 -12.52 24.08 -3.41
C ASN A 379 -12.74 23.10 -2.24
N THR A 380 -12.53 21.81 -2.49
CA THR A 380 -12.66 20.77 -1.46
C THR A 380 -11.54 20.79 -0.42
N SER A 381 -10.41 21.43 -0.73
CA SER A 381 -9.26 21.54 0.14
C SER A 381 -9.46 22.44 1.35
N ASP A 382 -10.18 23.57 1.17
CA ASP A 382 -10.28 24.63 2.18
C ASP A 382 -11.64 25.35 2.25
N GLY A 383 -12.60 24.98 1.39
CA GLY A 383 -13.91 25.60 1.33
C GLY A 383 -13.92 27.01 0.74
N SER A 384 -12.83 27.49 0.17
CA SER A 384 -12.77 28.77 -0.51
C SER A 384 -13.57 28.76 -1.81
N VAL A 385 -14.20 29.89 -2.17
CA VAL A 385 -14.89 30.03 -3.45
C VAL A 385 -13.87 30.07 -4.58
N ALA A 386 -13.95 29.09 -5.49
CA ALA A 386 -13.09 29.05 -6.67
C ALA A 386 -13.56 30.03 -7.74
N PHE A 387 -14.84 30.01 -8.06
CA PHE A 387 -15.51 30.97 -8.92
C PHE A 387 -17.03 30.90 -8.72
N SER A 388 -17.75 31.86 -9.29
CA SER A 388 -19.20 31.85 -9.29
C SER A 388 -19.73 32.40 -10.61
N TYR A 389 -20.94 31.96 -10.98
CA TYR A 389 -21.65 32.44 -12.12
C TYR A 389 -23.03 32.95 -11.71
N THR A 390 -23.39 34.15 -12.14
CA THR A 390 -24.69 34.76 -11.88
C THR A 390 -25.48 34.85 -13.18
N SER A 391 -26.73 34.41 -13.20
CA SER A 391 -27.60 34.56 -14.32
C SER A 391 -27.79 36.05 -14.66
N GLU A 392 -27.77 36.40 -15.95
CA GLU A 392 -28.02 37.77 -16.40
C GLU A 392 -29.45 38.18 -16.03
N ALA A 393 -29.57 39.29 -15.33
CA ALA A 393 -30.73 39.71 -14.57
C ALA A 393 -31.98 39.91 -15.43
N ASN A 394 -32.81 38.91 -15.54
CA ASN A 394 -34.25 39.05 -15.76
C ASN A 394 -34.95 38.03 -14.86
N GLU A 395 -35.98 38.41 -14.14
CA GLU A 395 -36.73 37.55 -13.21
C GLU A 395 -37.31 36.26 -13.87
N ARG A 396 -37.21 36.17 -15.22
CA ARG A 396 -37.64 35.00 -15.99
C ARG A 396 -36.56 33.93 -16.22
N TYR A 397 -35.29 34.25 -16.06
CA TYR A 397 -34.20 33.32 -16.41
C TYR A 397 -33.47 32.86 -15.15
N GLN A 398 -34.05 31.93 -14.41
CA GLN A 398 -33.37 31.21 -13.35
C GLN A 398 -32.56 30.07 -13.96
N ILE A 399 -31.41 29.79 -13.38
CA ILE A 399 -30.61 28.61 -13.71
C ILE A 399 -31.38 27.41 -13.21
N ALA A 400 -31.77 26.52 -14.11
CA ALA A 400 -32.51 25.31 -13.80
C ALA A 400 -31.54 24.17 -13.33
N ASN A 401 -30.36 24.11 -13.96
CA ASN A 401 -29.33 23.13 -13.63
C ASN A 401 -27.92 23.70 -13.82
N ALA A 402 -26.99 23.24 -13.01
CA ALA A 402 -25.56 23.50 -13.16
C ALA A 402 -24.76 22.34 -12.63
N PHE A 403 -23.81 21.82 -13.41
CA PHE A 403 -22.88 20.78 -12.99
C PHE A 403 -21.59 20.85 -13.81
N PHE A 404 -20.54 20.26 -13.30
CA PHE A 404 -19.25 20.19 -14.02
C PHE A 404 -19.37 19.40 -15.31
N TRP A 405 -18.78 19.92 -16.39
CA TRP A 405 -18.87 19.29 -17.70
C TRP A 405 -17.85 18.17 -17.86
N LYS A 406 -16.63 18.47 -18.19
CA LYS A 406 -15.56 17.46 -18.38
C LYS A 406 -14.39 17.64 -17.42
N ASP A 407 -14.30 18.79 -16.78
CA ASP A 407 -13.21 19.16 -15.88
C ASP A 407 -13.74 19.97 -14.69
N ALA A 408 -12.85 20.37 -13.79
CA ALA A 408 -13.18 21.17 -12.62
C ALA A 408 -13.36 22.68 -12.94
N ASP A 409 -12.98 23.15 -14.12
CA ASP A 409 -12.97 24.54 -14.50
C ASP A 409 -14.15 24.94 -15.41
N THR A 410 -14.93 23.96 -15.89
CA THR A 410 -16.02 24.20 -16.84
C THR A 410 -17.35 23.66 -16.30
N LEU A 411 -18.35 24.49 -16.21
CA LEU A 411 -19.72 24.10 -15.85
C LEU A 411 -20.61 24.05 -17.11
N LEU A 412 -21.48 23.05 -17.18
CA LEU A 412 -22.66 23.12 -17.98
C LEU A 412 -23.75 23.83 -17.15
N VAL A 413 -24.24 24.97 -17.64
CA VAL A 413 -25.28 25.74 -16.99
C VAL A 413 -26.48 25.79 -17.93
N GLN A 414 -27.63 25.43 -17.41
CA GLN A 414 -28.91 25.52 -18.13
C GLN A 414 -29.74 26.63 -17.52
N ASP A 415 -30.16 27.58 -18.36
CA ASP A 415 -31.32 28.44 -18.08
C ASP A 415 -32.59 27.85 -18.74
N MET A 416 -33.66 28.56 -18.75
CA MET A 416 -34.93 28.06 -19.31
C MET A 416 -34.89 27.84 -20.85
N GLU A 417 -33.99 28.47 -21.55
CA GLU A 417 -33.95 28.42 -23.02
C GLU A 417 -32.62 27.93 -23.58
N HIS A 418 -31.54 27.97 -22.80
CA HIS A 418 -30.20 27.76 -23.31
C HIS A 418 -29.36 26.88 -22.41
N PHE A 419 -28.43 26.19 -23.04
CA PHE A 419 -27.37 25.48 -22.40
C PHE A 419 -26.03 26.14 -22.70
N TYR A 420 -25.29 26.49 -21.68
CA TYR A 420 -24.00 27.16 -21.78
C TYR A 420 -22.89 26.39 -21.14
N LEU A 421 -21.74 26.41 -21.78
CA LEU A 421 -20.48 26.06 -21.09
C LEU A 421 -19.91 27.35 -20.50
N VAL A 422 -19.75 27.38 -19.20
CA VAL A 422 -19.23 28.53 -18.45
C VAL A 422 -17.90 28.12 -17.82
N SER A 423 -16.83 28.78 -18.20
CA SER A 423 -15.49 28.49 -17.69
C SER A 423 -15.17 29.33 -16.44
N SER A 424 -14.20 28.88 -15.64
CA SER A 424 -13.75 29.54 -14.41
C SER A 424 -13.19 30.96 -14.64
N ASP A 425 -12.77 31.30 -15.85
CA ASP A 425 -12.35 32.63 -16.26
C ASP A 425 -13.52 33.59 -16.64
N GLY A 426 -14.76 33.10 -16.54
CA GLY A 426 -15.99 33.84 -16.89
C GLY A 426 -16.37 33.80 -18.39
N SER A 427 -15.60 33.05 -19.19
CA SER A 427 -15.99 32.87 -20.61
C SER A 427 -17.23 32.00 -20.71
N LYS A 428 -18.12 32.33 -21.64
CA LYS A 428 -19.42 31.68 -21.85
C LYS A 428 -19.54 31.25 -23.29
N GLN A 429 -19.85 30.00 -23.52
CA GLN A 429 -20.09 29.41 -24.83
C GLN A 429 -21.50 28.82 -24.87
N LEU A 430 -22.32 29.24 -25.84
CA LEU A 430 -23.61 28.61 -26.09
C LEU A 430 -23.38 27.20 -26.66
N LEU A 431 -23.97 26.20 -26.03
CA LEU A 431 -23.91 24.80 -26.47
C LEU A 431 -25.18 24.44 -27.26
N TYR A 432 -26.36 24.80 -26.74
CA TYR A 432 -27.64 24.44 -27.32
C TYR A 432 -28.71 25.45 -26.92
N THR A 433 -29.65 25.75 -27.86
CA THR A 433 -30.85 26.55 -27.60
C THR A 433 -32.08 25.64 -27.67
N MET A 434 -32.93 25.72 -26.68
CA MET A 434 -34.19 24.96 -26.68
C MET A 434 -35.01 25.34 -27.93
N GLY A 435 -35.43 24.31 -28.66
CA GLY A 435 -36.20 24.54 -29.90
C GLY A 435 -35.38 24.57 -31.19
N ASP A 436 -34.04 24.54 -31.14
CA ASP A 436 -33.20 24.53 -32.36
C ASP A 436 -33.45 23.31 -33.27
N HIS A 437 -34.08 22.24 -32.72
CA HIS A 437 -34.37 21.01 -33.47
C HIS A 437 -35.87 20.67 -33.54
N GLN A 438 -36.75 21.64 -33.51
CA GLN A 438 -38.21 21.43 -33.57
C GLN A 438 -38.71 20.94 -34.96
N ASP A 439 -37.88 21.01 -35.97
CA ASP A 439 -38.24 20.61 -37.36
C ASP A 439 -38.49 19.10 -37.54
N TRP A 440 -38.10 18.27 -36.55
CA TRP A 440 -38.32 16.83 -36.58
C TRP A 440 -39.72 16.40 -36.15
N TYR A 441 -40.47 17.26 -35.50
CA TYR A 441 -41.81 16.97 -35.00
C TYR A 441 -42.80 16.96 -36.15
N ASP A 442 -43.42 15.79 -36.41
CA ASP A 442 -44.51 15.66 -37.35
C ASP A 442 -45.84 15.49 -36.59
N PRO A 443 -46.66 16.50 -36.51
CA PRO A 443 -47.94 16.39 -35.81
C PRO A 443 -48.89 15.35 -36.44
N GLU A 444 -48.64 14.89 -37.66
CA GLU A 444 -49.44 13.87 -38.32
C GLU A 444 -49.06 12.45 -37.92
N VAL A 445 -47.86 12.22 -37.42
CA VAL A 445 -47.36 10.92 -36.91
C VAL A 445 -47.51 10.87 -35.41
N ASN A 446 -48.69 11.00 -34.90
CA ASN A 446 -48.91 11.03 -33.46
C ASN A 446 -49.20 9.64 -32.93
N LEU A 447 -48.40 9.16 -31.98
CA LEU A 447 -48.57 7.85 -31.35
C LEU A 447 -49.96 7.68 -30.73
N ILE A 448 -50.61 8.76 -30.23
CA ILE A 448 -51.97 8.72 -29.69
C ILE A 448 -53.01 8.45 -30.77
N THR A 449 -52.84 9.03 -31.95
CA THR A 449 -53.75 8.73 -33.09
C THR A 449 -53.62 7.25 -33.51
N LEU A 450 -52.44 6.65 -33.38
CA LEU A 450 -52.20 5.22 -33.60
C LEU A 450 -52.82 4.34 -32.55
N ILE A 451 -52.87 4.75 -31.29
CA ILE A 451 -53.33 3.91 -30.16
C ILE A 451 -54.82 4.10 -29.86
N PHE A 452 -55.32 5.33 -29.97
CA PHE A 452 -56.67 5.68 -29.52
C PHE A 452 -57.65 6.04 -30.64
N GLU A 453 -57.21 6.06 -31.90
CA GLU A 453 -58.03 6.44 -33.11
C GLU A 453 -58.74 7.79 -32.96
N ARG A 454 -58.20 8.74 -32.15
CA ARG A 454 -58.79 10.08 -31.96
C ARG A 454 -57.71 11.18 -32.19
N PRO A 455 -58.04 12.28 -32.91
CA PRO A 455 -57.15 13.37 -33.10
C PRO A 455 -56.91 14.20 -31.82
N LEU A 456 -55.70 14.71 -31.63
CA LEU A 456 -55.19 15.41 -30.45
C LEU A 456 -55.93 16.67 -30.08
N ASP A 457 -56.42 17.40 -31.07
CA ASP A 457 -57.10 18.69 -30.94
C ASP A 457 -58.46 18.61 -30.21
N GLU A 458 -58.98 17.38 -30.06
CA GLU A 458 -60.20 17.16 -29.27
C GLU A 458 -59.95 16.83 -27.79
N MET A 459 -58.73 16.53 -27.38
CA MET A 459 -58.43 16.05 -26.06
C MET A 459 -57.75 17.03 -25.10
N PHE A 460 -56.96 17.96 -25.56
CA PHE A 460 -56.23 18.90 -24.68
C PHE A 460 -55.97 20.25 -25.29
N THR A 461 -56.42 21.29 -24.62
CA THR A 461 -55.93 22.69 -24.83
C THR A 461 -54.78 22.90 -23.86
N LEU A 462 -53.57 22.62 -24.28
CA LEU A 462 -52.34 22.86 -23.48
C LEU A 462 -51.90 24.31 -23.69
N HIS A 463 -51.92 25.09 -22.63
CA HIS A 463 -51.39 26.46 -22.67
C HIS A 463 -49.84 26.39 -22.51
N SER A 464 -49.14 27.01 -23.44
CA SER A 464 -47.66 27.00 -23.57
C SER A 464 -46.90 27.69 -22.40
N GLU A 465 -47.59 28.11 -21.34
CA GLU A 465 -47.01 28.95 -20.28
C GLU A 465 -46.69 28.16 -18.97
N ASP A 466 -47.04 26.88 -18.87
CA ASP A 466 -46.98 26.12 -17.62
C ASP A 466 -45.82 25.09 -17.48
N TYR A 467 -44.86 25.07 -18.41
CA TYR A 467 -43.78 24.09 -18.35
C TYR A 467 -42.55 24.63 -17.61
N THR A 468 -42.45 24.23 -16.38
CA THR A 468 -41.24 24.45 -15.53
C THR A 468 -40.55 23.15 -15.30
N GLY A 469 -39.46 22.89 -15.99
CA GLY A 469 -38.56 21.80 -15.59
C GLY A 469 -38.05 20.96 -16.76
N THR A 470 -36.94 21.34 -17.28
CA THR A 470 -36.19 20.51 -18.20
C THR A 470 -35.27 19.58 -17.41
N LEU A 471 -35.43 18.28 -17.56
CA LEU A 471 -34.56 17.32 -16.95
C LEU A 471 -33.32 17.10 -17.83
N ILE A 472 -32.14 17.15 -17.26
CA ILE A 472 -30.89 16.79 -17.92
C ILE A 472 -30.32 15.56 -17.30
N LEU A 473 -30.09 14.54 -18.10
CA LEU A 473 -29.28 13.37 -17.78
C LEU A 473 -28.09 13.35 -18.72
N CYS A 474 -26.93 13.00 -18.22
CA CYS A 474 -25.72 12.82 -19.02
C CYS A 474 -25.12 11.44 -18.74
N THR A 475 -24.54 10.85 -19.80
CA THR A 475 -23.67 9.69 -19.61
C THR A 475 -22.48 10.02 -18.69
N PRO A 476 -21.91 9.07 -17.97
CA PRO A 476 -20.75 9.31 -17.10
C PRO A 476 -19.56 9.96 -17.82
N ASP A 477 -19.31 9.57 -19.07
CA ASP A 477 -18.24 10.12 -19.93
C ASP A 477 -18.59 11.47 -20.59
N ARG A 478 -19.81 11.99 -20.37
CA ARG A 478 -20.32 13.22 -21.00
C ARG A 478 -20.39 13.17 -22.53
N SER A 479 -20.47 11.99 -23.12
CA SER A 479 -20.59 11.81 -24.56
C SER A 479 -22.01 12.00 -25.08
N ARG A 480 -23.03 11.83 -24.20
CA ARG A 480 -24.45 11.97 -24.51
C ARG A 480 -25.15 12.77 -23.41
N MET A 481 -26.17 13.53 -23.86
CA MET A 481 -27.01 14.34 -22.98
C MET A 481 -28.47 14.15 -23.38
N LEU A 482 -29.32 13.71 -22.48
CA LEU A 482 -30.76 13.59 -22.63
C LEU A 482 -31.42 14.88 -22.14
N VAL A 483 -32.14 15.54 -23.02
CA VAL A 483 -32.92 16.74 -22.72
C VAL A 483 -34.40 16.41 -22.88
N GLY A 484 -35.17 16.58 -21.82
CA GLY A 484 -36.60 16.27 -21.77
C GLY A 484 -37.44 17.48 -21.41
N GLY A 485 -38.77 17.37 -21.52
CA GLY A 485 -39.69 18.40 -21.12
C GLY A 485 -39.69 19.62 -22.04
N LEU A 486 -39.45 19.43 -23.34
CA LEU A 486 -39.47 20.51 -24.32
C LEU A 486 -40.83 21.20 -24.38
N VAL A 487 -40.82 22.53 -24.30
CA VAL A 487 -42.05 23.35 -24.23
C VAL A 487 -42.91 23.16 -25.49
N GLY A 488 -44.16 22.87 -25.27
CA GLY A 488 -45.17 22.78 -26.33
C GLY A 488 -45.22 21.47 -27.10
N GLU A 489 -44.29 20.54 -26.80
CA GLU A 489 -44.23 19.28 -27.50
C GLU A 489 -43.75 18.13 -26.59
N VAL A 490 -44.22 17.01 -26.91
CA VAL A 490 -44.18 15.83 -26.13
C VAL A 490 -42.97 15.03 -26.59
N GLY A 491 -41.78 15.54 -26.33
CA GLY A 491 -40.60 14.93 -26.85
C GLY A 491 -39.37 15.05 -25.91
N MET A 492 -38.39 14.20 -26.16
CA MET A 492 -37.06 14.29 -25.66
C MET A 492 -36.10 14.31 -26.83
N ILE A 493 -34.92 14.82 -26.61
CA ILE A 493 -33.82 14.73 -27.59
C ILE A 493 -32.57 14.20 -26.90
N LEU A 494 -31.79 13.47 -27.65
CA LEU A 494 -30.47 13.06 -27.26
C LEU A 494 -29.43 13.88 -28.04
N LEU A 495 -28.59 14.60 -27.34
CA LEU A 495 -27.52 15.42 -27.88
C LEU A 495 -26.16 14.77 -27.63
N ASP A 496 -25.20 15.09 -28.49
CA ASP A 496 -23.80 14.75 -28.23
C ASP A 496 -23.10 15.80 -27.33
N SER A 497 -21.82 15.61 -27.09
CA SER A 497 -21.01 16.50 -26.25
C SER A 497 -20.83 17.91 -26.80
N ASP A 498 -21.11 18.13 -28.07
CA ASP A 498 -21.02 19.44 -28.78
C ASP A 498 -22.39 20.07 -28.98
N GLY A 499 -23.44 19.47 -28.41
CA GLY A 499 -24.82 19.94 -28.51
C GLY A 499 -25.50 19.60 -29.82
N ALA A 500 -24.91 18.75 -30.67
CA ALA A 500 -25.51 18.32 -31.91
C ALA A 500 -26.56 17.22 -31.66
N LEU A 501 -27.66 17.26 -32.39
CA LEU A 501 -28.71 16.25 -32.28
C LEU A 501 -28.20 14.87 -32.70
N VAL A 502 -28.30 13.89 -31.79
CA VAL A 502 -28.06 12.49 -32.09
C VAL A 502 -29.36 11.82 -32.51
N ALA A 503 -30.39 11.94 -31.68
CA ALA A 503 -31.69 11.33 -31.95
C ALA A 503 -32.84 12.11 -31.31
N PRO A 504 -33.93 12.31 -32.00
CA PRO A 504 -35.19 12.78 -31.42
C PRO A 504 -35.94 11.59 -30.85
N LEU A 505 -36.53 11.73 -29.67
CA LEU A 505 -37.24 10.67 -28.94
C LEU A 505 -38.69 11.15 -28.74
N GLN A 506 -39.60 10.61 -29.52
CA GLN A 506 -40.98 11.06 -29.48
C GLN A 506 -41.75 10.39 -28.32
N LEU A 507 -42.38 11.22 -27.49
CA LEU A 507 -43.21 10.79 -26.36
C LEU A 507 -44.70 10.79 -26.76
N MET A 508 -45.52 10.11 -25.96
CA MET A 508 -46.95 10.15 -26.12
C MET A 508 -47.53 11.49 -25.63
N PRO A 509 -48.25 12.25 -26.47
CA PRO A 509 -48.92 13.45 -26.04
C PRO A 509 -50.00 13.17 -24.98
N GLY A 510 -50.11 14.08 -24.03
CA GLY A 510 -51.12 13.98 -22.96
C GLY A 510 -50.78 13.06 -21.82
N THR A 511 -49.56 12.53 -21.80
CA THR A 511 -49.05 11.72 -20.70
C THR A 511 -47.98 12.52 -19.95
N ILE A 512 -48.12 12.63 -18.66
CA ILE A 512 -47.08 13.27 -17.84
C ILE A 512 -45.96 12.22 -17.64
N TRP A 513 -44.83 12.45 -18.26
CA TRP A 513 -43.62 11.65 -18.09
C TRP A 513 -42.73 12.35 -17.06
N GLU A 514 -42.45 11.66 -15.97
CA GLU A 514 -41.86 12.32 -14.81
C GLU A 514 -40.47 11.81 -14.51
N LYS A 515 -40.21 10.55 -14.84
CA LYS A 515 -38.95 9.86 -14.45
C LYS A 515 -38.29 9.25 -15.69
N TYR A 516 -37.03 9.56 -15.86
CA TYR A 516 -36.24 9.21 -17.03
C TYR A 516 -34.97 8.44 -16.60
N ALA A 517 -34.49 7.62 -17.51
CA ALA A 517 -33.18 6.95 -17.39
C ALA A 517 -32.43 7.00 -18.71
N LEU A 518 -31.13 7.08 -18.61
CA LEU A 518 -30.17 7.01 -19.73
C LEU A 518 -29.13 5.93 -19.37
N SER A 519 -28.91 4.96 -20.27
CA SER A 519 -27.84 3.98 -20.04
C SER A 519 -26.46 4.64 -20.05
N ASP A 520 -25.48 4.05 -19.37
CA ASP A 520 -24.13 4.60 -19.21
C ASP A 520 -23.42 4.86 -20.56
N ASP A 521 -23.73 4.05 -21.57
CA ASP A 521 -23.21 4.18 -22.94
C ASP A 521 -24.05 5.08 -23.83
N GLY A 522 -25.20 5.57 -23.33
CA GLY A 522 -26.14 6.41 -24.07
C GLY A 522 -26.90 5.67 -25.19
N SER A 523 -26.81 4.34 -25.25
CA SER A 523 -27.48 3.54 -26.28
C SER A 523 -28.96 3.32 -26.02
N LYS A 524 -29.44 3.50 -24.79
CA LYS A 524 -30.83 3.27 -24.41
C LYS A 524 -31.34 4.41 -23.54
N VAL A 525 -32.61 4.76 -23.78
CA VAL A 525 -33.36 5.74 -23.00
C VAL A 525 -34.65 5.08 -22.51
N ALA A 526 -35.04 5.36 -21.30
CA ALA A 526 -36.33 4.90 -20.76
C ALA A 526 -37.06 6.01 -20.04
N CYS A 527 -38.39 5.94 -20.05
CA CYS A 527 -39.27 6.80 -19.29
C CYS A 527 -40.32 6.03 -18.55
N VAL A 528 -40.65 6.50 -17.34
CA VAL A 528 -41.76 5.98 -16.52
C VAL A 528 -42.72 7.13 -16.17
N SER A 529 -44.03 6.88 -16.30
CA SER A 529 -45.07 7.87 -16.03
C SER A 529 -45.83 7.49 -14.76
N SER A 530 -46.26 8.47 -13.98
CA SER A 530 -47.20 8.31 -12.86
C SER A 530 -48.56 7.72 -13.26
N PHE A 531 -48.86 7.63 -14.55
CA PHE A 531 -50.02 6.88 -15.05
C PHE A 531 -49.75 5.41 -15.38
N GLY A 532 -48.56 4.93 -15.02
CA GLY A 532 -48.17 3.50 -15.19
C GLY A 532 -47.62 3.16 -16.58
N TYR A 533 -47.40 4.13 -17.45
CA TYR A 533 -46.75 3.90 -18.76
C TYR A 533 -45.22 3.75 -18.58
N VAL A 534 -44.68 2.79 -19.32
CA VAL A 534 -43.22 2.57 -19.38
C VAL A 534 -42.79 2.47 -20.84
N ALA A 535 -41.86 3.28 -21.27
CA ALA A 535 -41.39 3.30 -22.66
C ALA A 535 -39.86 3.26 -22.72
N GLY A 536 -39.34 2.63 -23.76
CA GLY A 536 -37.89 2.58 -24.06
C GLY A 536 -37.59 2.93 -25.50
N TRP A 537 -36.45 3.59 -25.74
CA TRP A 537 -35.97 3.99 -27.04
C TRP A 537 -34.54 3.55 -27.29
N ASP A 538 -34.20 3.30 -28.53
CA ASP A 538 -32.83 3.20 -29.00
C ASP A 538 -32.21 4.59 -29.06
N GLY A 539 -31.18 4.84 -28.26
CA GLY A 539 -30.51 6.13 -28.15
C GLY A 539 -29.70 6.53 -29.39
N SER A 540 -29.46 5.63 -30.34
CA SER A 540 -28.72 5.92 -31.57
C SER A 540 -29.64 6.29 -32.73
N THR A 541 -30.82 5.70 -32.77
CA THR A 541 -31.81 5.93 -33.85
C THR A 541 -32.99 6.78 -33.46
N GLY A 542 -33.31 6.82 -32.15
CA GLY A 542 -34.51 7.43 -31.62
C GLY A 542 -35.77 6.59 -31.74
N ASP A 543 -35.65 5.37 -32.26
CA ASP A 543 -36.76 4.47 -32.43
C ASP A 543 -37.33 3.98 -31.08
N LEU A 544 -38.65 4.00 -30.95
CA LEU A 544 -39.33 3.39 -29.80
C LEU A 544 -39.14 1.86 -29.83
N THR A 545 -38.51 1.30 -28.84
CA THR A 545 -38.24 -0.14 -28.76
C THR A 545 -39.40 -0.91 -28.12
N TYR A 546 -39.98 -0.35 -27.08
CA TYR A 546 -41.17 -0.90 -26.43
C TYR A 546 -42.02 0.20 -25.76
N LEU A 547 -43.28 -0.10 -25.58
CA LEU A 547 -44.25 0.70 -24.82
C LEU A 547 -45.17 -0.22 -24.03
N TYR A 548 -45.09 -0.14 -22.70
CA TYR A 548 -46.06 -0.77 -21.83
C TYR A 548 -47.22 0.21 -21.55
N VAL A 549 -48.43 -0.22 -21.81
CA VAL A 549 -49.67 0.52 -21.54
C VAL A 549 -50.38 -0.27 -20.42
N PRO A 550 -50.68 0.35 -19.26
CA PRO A 550 -51.40 -0.33 -18.20
C PRO A 550 -52.80 -0.73 -18.68
N GLU A 551 -53.27 -1.89 -18.27
CA GLU A 551 -54.65 -2.33 -18.58
C GLU A 551 -55.66 -1.35 -17.95
N VAL A 552 -56.53 -0.79 -18.77
CA VAL A 552 -57.58 0.12 -18.33
C VAL A 552 -58.65 -0.73 -17.61
N GLY A 553 -58.49 -0.93 -16.30
CA GLY A 553 -59.42 -1.81 -15.55
C GLY A 553 -59.50 -1.62 -14.08
N ASP A 554 -58.58 -1.00 -13.43
CA ASP A 554 -58.50 -1.01 -11.96
C ASP A 554 -59.26 0.12 -11.25
N GLY A 555 -60.17 0.81 -11.96
CA GLY A 555 -61.19 1.68 -11.35
C GLY A 555 -60.70 2.87 -10.54
N ASN A 556 -59.42 2.95 -10.25
CA ASN A 556 -58.72 4.10 -9.68
C ASN A 556 -57.91 4.76 -10.78
N GLY A 557 -58.40 5.84 -11.37
CA GLY A 557 -57.56 6.74 -12.13
C GLY A 557 -56.57 7.48 -11.23
N GLY A 558 -55.86 6.73 -10.37
CA GLY A 558 -54.96 7.22 -9.39
C GLY A 558 -53.56 7.38 -9.99
N PHE A 559 -52.84 8.42 -9.57
CA PHE A 559 -51.46 8.59 -9.82
C PHE A 559 -50.67 7.49 -9.04
N HIS A 560 -49.77 6.81 -9.74
CA HIS A 560 -48.80 5.90 -9.12
C HIS A 560 -47.63 6.67 -8.56
N THR A 561 -47.14 6.26 -7.40
CA THR A 561 -45.85 6.70 -6.89
C THR A 561 -44.76 5.95 -7.66
N ILE A 562 -43.88 6.67 -8.32
CA ILE A 562 -42.83 6.09 -9.15
C ILE A 562 -41.45 6.50 -8.68
N SER A 563 -40.52 5.55 -8.60
CA SER A 563 -39.10 5.83 -8.41
C SER A 563 -38.45 6.34 -9.69
N THR A 564 -37.26 6.90 -9.58
CA THR A 564 -36.41 7.15 -10.75
C THR A 564 -35.96 5.80 -11.28
N PRO A 565 -36.22 5.49 -12.58
CA PRO A 565 -35.75 4.24 -13.16
C PRO A 565 -34.23 4.25 -13.34
N VAL A 566 -33.62 3.08 -13.26
CA VAL A 566 -32.16 2.90 -13.40
C VAL A 566 -31.86 1.75 -14.35
N PHE A 567 -30.89 1.93 -15.24
CA PHE A 567 -30.35 0.84 -16.04
C PHE A 567 -29.29 0.07 -15.25
N SER A 568 -29.20 -1.24 -15.51
CA SER A 568 -28.00 -2.00 -15.11
C SER A 568 -26.76 -1.45 -15.83
N PRO A 569 -25.55 -1.56 -15.28
CA PRO A 569 -24.32 -1.02 -15.87
C PRO A 569 -24.03 -1.54 -17.29
N ASP A 570 -24.46 -2.77 -17.62
CA ASP A 570 -24.38 -3.34 -18.96
C ASP A 570 -25.54 -2.92 -19.88
N GLY A 571 -26.50 -2.14 -19.37
CA GLY A 571 -27.68 -1.71 -20.08
C GLY A 571 -28.68 -2.84 -20.42
N ALA A 572 -28.52 -4.03 -19.85
CA ALA A 572 -29.39 -5.19 -20.15
C ALA A 572 -30.76 -5.07 -19.49
N TYR A 573 -30.84 -4.49 -18.30
CA TYR A 573 -32.04 -4.40 -17.50
C TYR A 573 -32.40 -2.96 -17.17
N LEU A 574 -33.70 -2.70 -17.02
CA LEU A 574 -34.27 -1.47 -16.47
C LEU A 574 -35.03 -1.82 -15.20
N SER A 575 -34.69 -1.12 -14.09
CA SER A 575 -35.37 -1.32 -12.80
C SER A 575 -36.06 -0.06 -12.33
N TYR A 576 -37.24 -0.20 -11.77
CA TYR A 576 -38.04 0.87 -11.19
C TYR A 576 -39.02 0.32 -10.17
N VAL A 577 -39.43 1.15 -9.24
CA VAL A 577 -40.51 0.85 -8.30
C VAL A 577 -41.73 1.69 -8.69
N MET A 578 -42.88 1.02 -8.71
CA MET A 578 -44.18 1.65 -8.96
C MET A 578 -45.12 1.22 -7.82
N ASP A 579 -45.60 2.17 -7.03
CA ASP A 579 -46.24 1.96 -5.73
C ASP A 579 -45.35 1.07 -4.84
N ASP A 580 -45.84 -0.09 -4.44
CA ASP A 580 -45.12 -1.04 -3.58
C ASP A 580 -44.49 -2.19 -4.36
N THR A 581 -44.34 -2.05 -5.68
CA THR A 581 -43.87 -3.14 -6.53
C THR A 581 -42.60 -2.76 -7.25
N LEU A 582 -41.55 -3.54 -7.05
CA LEU A 582 -40.31 -3.49 -7.81
C LEU A 582 -40.49 -4.25 -9.12
N PHE A 583 -40.10 -3.62 -10.21
CA PHE A 583 -40.02 -4.19 -11.55
C PHE A 583 -38.57 -4.25 -12.02
N ILE A 584 -38.14 -5.39 -12.54
CA ILE A 584 -36.92 -5.58 -13.29
C ILE A 584 -37.36 -6.07 -14.68
N THR A 585 -37.04 -5.29 -15.71
CA THR A 585 -37.48 -5.52 -17.08
C THR A 585 -36.28 -5.64 -18.02
N ASP A 586 -36.43 -6.45 -19.07
CA ASP A 586 -35.47 -6.47 -20.17
C ASP A 586 -35.48 -5.09 -20.84
N ALA A 587 -34.31 -4.46 -20.93
CA ALA A 587 -34.20 -3.08 -21.41
C ALA A 587 -34.38 -2.96 -22.93
N GLN A 588 -34.40 -4.09 -23.68
CA GLN A 588 -34.61 -4.10 -25.14
C GLN A 588 -36.07 -4.36 -25.51
N THR A 589 -36.71 -5.26 -24.78
CA THR A 589 -38.09 -5.74 -25.11
C THR A 589 -39.14 -5.13 -24.21
N GLY A 590 -38.78 -4.65 -23.03
CA GLY A 590 -39.71 -4.23 -21.99
C GLY A 590 -40.39 -5.38 -21.25
N ASP A 591 -39.96 -6.62 -21.52
CA ASP A 591 -40.54 -7.77 -20.84
C ASP A 591 -40.21 -7.76 -19.34
N ARG A 592 -41.19 -7.97 -18.52
CA ARG A 592 -41.04 -8.02 -17.05
C ARG A 592 -40.44 -9.37 -16.66
N LEU A 593 -39.21 -9.35 -16.16
CA LEU A 593 -38.48 -10.54 -15.72
C LEU A 593 -38.76 -10.86 -14.26
N VAL A 594 -38.87 -9.82 -13.43
CA VAL A 594 -39.09 -9.95 -12.00
C VAL A 594 -40.14 -8.93 -11.52
N MET A 595 -41.05 -9.38 -10.66
CA MET A 595 -41.97 -8.53 -9.93
C MET A 595 -41.93 -8.93 -8.46
N GLY A 596 -41.57 -7.98 -7.61
CA GLY A 596 -41.48 -8.20 -6.17
C GLY A 596 -42.33 -7.17 -5.42
N SER A 597 -43.18 -7.62 -4.47
CA SER A 597 -43.89 -6.71 -3.59
C SER A 597 -43.00 -6.27 -2.45
N MET A 598 -42.92 -4.97 -2.22
CA MET A 598 -42.21 -4.34 -1.12
C MET A 598 -43.20 -4.05 0.04
N ALA A 599 -42.71 -3.63 1.18
CA ALA A 599 -43.59 -3.11 2.24
C ALA A 599 -44.27 -1.81 1.78
N GLU A 600 -45.45 -1.45 2.34
CA GLU A 600 -46.09 -0.19 1.98
C GLU A 600 -45.12 0.99 2.12
N THR A 601 -44.86 1.66 1.01
CA THR A 601 -43.87 2.72 0.94
C THR A 601 -44.53 4.08 1.23
N ASN A 602 -44.05 4.80 2.20
CA ASN A 602 -44.47 6.20 2.45
C ASN A 602 -43.50 7.20 1.76
N TYR A 603 -42.49 6.72 1.11
CA TYR A 603 -41.43 7.51 0.49
C TYR A 603 -41.19 7.00 -0.93
N THR A 604 -40.63 7.87 -1.79
CA THR A 604 -40.18 7.45 -3.13
C THR A 604 -38.85 6.68 -2.99
N PRO A 605 -38.80 5.39 -3.31
CA PRO A 605 -37.57 4.60 -3.24
C PRO A 605 -36.51 5.14 -4.18
N ASP A 606 -35.26 5.06 -3.75
CA ASP A 606 -34.10 5.29 -4.61
C ASP A 606 -33.46 3.96 -4.97
N LEU A 607 -32.93 3.87 -6.19
CA LEU A 607 -32.38 2.63 -6.74
C LEU A 607 -30.96 2.87 -7.27
N ALA A 608 -30.09 1.93 -7.04
CA ALA A 608 -28.77 1.91 -7.69
C ALA A 608 -28.27 0.47 -7.88
N TYR A 609 -27.63 0.21 -9.00
CA TYR A 609 -26.92 -1.05 -9.22
C TYR A 609 -25.51 -0.98 -8.65
N SER A 610 -24.96 -2.15 -8.25
CA SER A 610 -23.54 -2.31 -8.05
C SER A 610 -22.79 -2.18 -9.40
N ALA A 611 -21.50 -1.83 -9.35
CA ALA A 611 -20.68 -1.59 -10.55
C ALA A 611 -20.62 -2.78 -11.50
N ASP A 612 -20.64 -4.00 -10.96
CA ASP A 612 -20.66 -5.25 -11.71
C ASP A 612 -22.06 -5.65 -12.21
N GLY A 613 -23.10 -4.88 -11.85
CA GLY A 613 -24.49 -5.22 -12.17
C GLY A 613 -25.04 -6.42 -11.40
N GLY A 614 -24.26 -7.01 -10.50
CA GLY A 614 -24.64 -8.21 -9.76
C GLY A 614 -25.73 -8.00 -8.73
N TYR A 615 -25.90 -6.76 -8.25
CA TYR A 615 -26.85 -6.43 -7.21
C TYR A 615 -27.56 -5.12 -7.49
N LEU A 616 -28.84 -5.08 -7.16
CA LEU A 616 -29.70 -3.89 -7.14
C LEU A 616 -30.03 -3.52 -5.70
N PHE A 617 -29.75 -2.29 -5.32
CA PHE A 617 -30.12 -1.70 -4.03
C PHE A 617 -31.37 -0.88 -4.18
N VAL A 618 -32.33 -1.07 -3.29
CA VAL A 618 -33.58 -0.32 -3.27
C VAL A 618 -33.81 0.19 -1.85
N THR A 619 -33.84 1.52 -1.70
CA THR A 619 -34.09 2.17 -0.40
C THR A 619 -35.57 2.42 -0.19
N ASP A 620 -35.99 2.19 1.04
CA ASP A 620 -37.30 2.55 1.58
C ASP A 620 -37.16 2.71 3.10
N GLN A 621 -38.15 2.31 3.90
CA GLN A 621 -37.96 2.14 5.35
C GLN A 621 -36.84 1.15 5.66
N SER A 622 -36.67 0.14 4.82
CA SER A 622 -35.56 -0.81 4.81
C SER A 622 -34.70 -0.65 3.57
N LEU A 623 -33.49 -1.18 3.61
CA LEU A 623 -32.65 -1.33 2.43
C LEU A 623 -32.77 -2.77 1.91
N TYR A 624 -33.28 -2.93 0.70
CA TYR A 624 -33.37 -4.22 0.01
C TYR A 624 -32.18 -4.36 -0.93
N ILE A 625 -31.49 -5.49 -0.86
CA ILE A 625 -30.38 -5.86 -1.75
C ILE A 625 -30.83 -7.08 -2.53
N ILE A 626 -30.92 -6.95 -3.85
CA ILE A 626 -31.52 -7.92 -4.75
C ILE A 626 -30.45 -8.39 -5.72
N ASP A 627 -30.31 -9.70 -5.92
CA ASP A 627 -29.31 -10.25 -6.85
C ASP A 627 -29.74 -10.11 -8.32
N ALA A 628 -28.82 -10.41 -9.25
CA ALA A 628 -29.08 -10.34 -10.67
C ALA A 628 -30.21 -11.27 -11.16
N ALA A 629 -30.59 -12.29 -10.37
CA ALA A 629 -31.74 -13.15 -10.66
C ALA A 629 -33.05 -12.59 -10.12
N GLY A 630 -33.03 -11.41 -9.50
CA GLY A 630 -34.19 -10.76 -8.89
C GLY A 630 -34.62 -11.34 -7.55
N ARG A 631 -33.76 -12.11 -6.90
CA ARG A 631 -34.03 -12.67 -5.58
C ARG A 631 -33.55 -11.73 -4.49
N LEU A 632 -34.34 -11.62 -3.40
CA LEU A 632 -33.89 -10.85 -2.23
C LEU A 632 -32.66 -11.54 -1.62
N PHE A 633 -31.52 -10.88 -1.71
CA PHE A 633 -30.27 -11.35 -1.12
C PHE A 633 -30.20 -10.99 0.36
N GLN A 634 -30.50 -9.73 0.71
CA GLN A 634 -30.45 -9.23 2.06
C GLN A 634 -31.46 -8.09 2.25
N MET A 635 -32.05 -7.99 3.44
CA MET A 635 -32.82 -6.84 3.86
C MET A 635 -32.24 -6.30 5.15
N LEU A 636 -31.90 -5.02 5.16
CA LEU A 636 -31.45 -4.31 6.36
C LEU A 636 -32.61 -3.47 6.88
N GLU A 637 -33.15 -3.87 8.03
CA GLU A 637 -34.20 -3.12 8.70
C GLU A 637 -33.64 -1.82 9.31
N SER A 638 -34.42 -0.77 9.28
CA SER A 638 -34.09 0.50 9.91
C SER A 638 -35.08 0.80 11.03
N ASP A 639 -34.68 1.65 11.98
CA ASP A 639 -35.61 2.28 12.91
C ASP A 639 -36.54 3.21 12.11
N ALA A 640 -37.84 3.18 12.38
CA ALA A 640 -38.83 4.04 11.72
C ALA A 640 -38.51 5.56 11.82
N ALA A 641 -37.64 5.95 12.77
CA ALA A 641 -37.16 7.31 12.91
C ALA A 641 -36.03 7.68 11.93
N ALA A 642 -35.38 6.69 11.29
CA ALA A 642 -34.24 6.90 10.41
C ALA A 642 -34.31 5.96 9.17
N PRO A 643 -35.33 6.14 8.28
CA PRO A 643 -35.46 5.33 7.08
C PRO A 643 -34.23 5.51 6.16
N TYR A 644 -34.00 4.53 5.31
CA TYR A 644 -32.99 4.66 4.24
C TYR A 644 -33.50 5.64 3.19
N ASN A 645 -32.67 6.62 2.82
CA ASN A 645 -33.07 7.68 1.90
C ASN A 645 -32.51 7.47 0.49
N ASN A 646 -31.17 7.48 0.37
CA ASN A 646 -30.51 7.44 -0.92
C ASN A 646 -29.47 6.33 -0.95
N VAL A 647 -29.24 5.81 -2.14
CA VAL A 647 -28.16 4.89 -2.44
C VAL A 647 -27.44 5.36 -3.70
N VAL A 648 -26.13 5.48 -3.65
CA VAL A 648 -25.31 5.96 -4.77
C VAL A 648 -24.12 5.04 -4.97
N GLN A 649 -23.87 4.65 -6.22
CA GLN A 649 -22.70 3.86 -6.61
C GLN A 649 -21.42 4.70 -6.54
N LEU A 650 -20.35 4.13 -5.97
CA LEU A 650 -19.03 4.70 -5.83
C LEU A 650 -17.94 3.75 -6.32
N GLY A 651 -17.82 3.54 -7.63
CA GLY A 651 -16.98 2.47 -8.16
C GLY A 651 -17.44 1.11 -7.59
N GLU A 652 -16.56 0.38 -6.94
CA GLU A 652 -16.85 -0.92 -6.31
C GLU A 652 -17.53 -0.80 -4.93
N ARG A 653 -18.01 0.37 -4.56
CA ARG A 653 -18.63 0.65 -3.26
C ARG A 653 -19.99 1.31 -3.45
N MET A 654 -20.78 1.33 -2.38
CA MET A 654 -22.07 1.99 -2.35
C MET A 654 -22.13 2.96 -1.17
N LEU A 655 -22.52 4.21 -1.43
CA LEU A 655 -22.88 5.16 -0.38
C LEU A 655 -24.38 5.02 -0.07
N ILE A 656 -24.70 4.84 1.18
CA ILE A 656 -26.07 4.70 1.68
C ILE A 656 -26.32 5.79 2.73
N THR A 657 -27.43 6.47 2.63
CA THR A 657 -27.79 7.53 3.58
C THR A 657 -29.11 7.24 4.28
N LYS A 658 -29.26 7.74 5.50
CA LYS A 658 -30.49 7.62 6.30
C LYS A 658 -31.13 8.97 6.58
N GLY A 659 -32.41 8.97 6.88
CA GLY A 659 -33.19 10.18 7.18
C GLY A 659 -32.77 10.97 8.41
N ASP A 660 -31.94 10.36 9.28
CA ASP A 660 -31.32 11.06 10.43
C ASP A 660 -30.04 11.81 10.06
N GLY A 661 -29.59 11.71 8.80
CA GLY A 661 -28.34 12.32 8.32
C GLY A 661 -27.11 11.43 8.47
N THR A 662 -27.30 10.19 8.90
CA THR A 662 -26.23 9.19 8.89
C THR A 662 -25.93 8.79 7.44
N ALA A 663 -24.65 8.71 7.11
CA ALA A 663 -24.16 8.21 5.82
C ALA A 663 -23.08 7.17 6.05
N TYR A 664 -23.09 6.09 5.30
CA TYR A 664 -22.03 5.10 5.36
C TYR A 664 -21.73 4.51 3.98
N VAL A 665 -20.50 4.07 3.81
CA VAL A 665 -20.03 3.37 2.61
C VAL A 665 -19.96 1.88 2.92
N CYS A 666 -20.48 1.05 2.04
CA CYS A 666 -20.34 -0.39 2.11
C CYS A 666 -19.59 -0.95 0.89
N CYS A 667 -18.96 -2.11 1.06
CA CYS A 667 -18.35 -2.87 -0.02
C CYS A 667 -19.41 -3.64 -0.83
N THR A 668 -19.22 -3.69 -2.15
CA THR A 668 -19.89 -4.72 -2.97
C THR A 668 -19.20 -6.07 -2.79
N PRO A 669 -19.85 -7.20 -3.12
CA PRO A 669 -19.23 -8.51 -2.98
C PRO A 669 -17.92 -8.69 -3.75
N SER A 670 -17.74 -8.01 -4.88
CA SER A 670 -16.51 -8.05 -5.67
C SER A 670 -15.28 -7.48 -4.92
N ALA A 671 -15.49 -6.49 -4.07
CA ALA A 671 -14.44 -5.84 -3.27
C ALA A 671 -14.32 -6.41 -1.86
N ALA A 672 -15.30 -7.19 -1.37
CA ALA A 672 -15.29 -7.78 -0.05
C ALA A 672 -14.28 -8.94 0.06
N SER A 673 -13.70 -9.12 1.25
CA SER A 673 -12.83 -10.28 1.51
C SER A 673 -13.61 -11.59 1.65
N ILE A 674 -14.91 -11.49 1.97
CA ILE A 674 -15.87 -12.59 1.97
C ILE A 674 -16.80 -12.36 0.77
N ARG A 675 -16.79 -13.25 -0.23
CA ARG A 675 -17.51 -13.03 -1.48
C ARG A 675 -18.15 -14.31 -2.01
N SER A 676 -19.23 -14.14 -2.78
CA SER A 676 -19.80 -15.24 -3.57
C SER A 676 -18.93 -15.55 -4.77
N ILE A 677 -18.81 -16.84 -5.08
CA ILE A 677 -18.12 -17.36 -6.26
C ILE A 677 -19.06 -18.30 -7.04
N GLY A 678 -18.89 -18.35 -8.35
CA GLY A 678 -19.69 -19.25 -9.21
C GLY A 678 -19.35 -20.71 -9.02
N SER A 679 -20.28 -21.58 -9.38
CA SER A 679 -20.11 -23.04 -9.28
C SER A 679 -18.93 -23.58 -10.11
N ASP A 680 -18.44 -22.83 -11.07
CA ASP A 680 -17.29 -23.15 -11.92
C ASP A 680 -15.94 -22.93 -11.24
N GLU A 681 -15.87 -22.02 -10.26
CA GLU A 681 -14.66 -21.77 -9.46
C GLU A 681 -14.50 -22.78 -8.30
N VAL A 682 -15.60 -23.39 -7.84
CA VAL A 682 -15.60 -24.30 -6.69
C VAL A 682 -14.72 -25.54 -6.87
N PRO A 683 -14.75 -26.23 -8.02
CA PRO A 683 -13.96 -27.47 -8.21
C PRO A 683 -12.46 -27.26 -8.13
N ALA A 684 -11.98 -26.04 -8.44
CA ALA A 684 -10.57 -25.70 -8.36
C ALA A 684 -10.09 -25.44 -6.91
N LEU A 685 -11.04 -25.19 -6.00
CA LEU A 685 -10.73 -24.82 -4.62
C LEU A 685 -10.86 -25.98 -3.64
N CYS A 686 -11.77 -26.93 -3.90
CA CYS A 686 -12.16 -27.95 -2.94
C CYS A 686 -12.47 -29.28 -3.62
N GLU A 687 -11.49 -30.17 -3.68
CA GLU A 687 -11.75 -31.56 -4.15
C GLU A 687 -12.44 -32.45 -3.08
N HIS A 688 -12.35 -32.09 -1.78
CA HIS A 688 -12.85 -32.94 -0.69
C HIS A 688 -13.46 -32.07 0.44
N LEU A 689 -14.73 -31.76 0.37
CA LEU A 689 -15.47 -31.04 1.41
C LEU A 689 -16.30 -31.97 2.34
N ASP A 690 -16.10 -33.28 2.33
CA ASP A 690 -16.75 -34.18 3.27
C ASP A 690 -15.79 -34.62 4.38
N PRO A 691 -15.75 -33.90 5.53
CA PRO A 691 -14.83 -34.17 6.62
C PRO A 691 -15.17 -35.43 7.43
N HIS A 692 -16.30 -36.09 7.17
CA HIS A 692 -16.83 -37.17 8.03
C HIS A 692 -16.90 -38.53 7.33
N SER A 693 -16.33 -38.69 6.15
CA SER A 693 -16.22 -40.02 5.53
C SER A 693 -15.33 -40.91 6.40
N PRO A 694 -15.82 -42.10 6.84
CA PRO A 694 -14.99 -43.03 7.56
C PRO A 694 -13.75 -43.40 6.74
N PRO A 695 -12.57 -43.60 7.39
CA PRO A 695 -11.37 -43.99 6.68
C PRO A 695 -11.61 -45.27 5.90
N ALA A 696 -11.02 -45.43 4.70
CA ALA A 696 -11.22 -46.54 3.80
C ALA A 696 -10.92 -47.91 4.47
N ASP A 697 -10.05 -47.94 5.46
CA ASP A 697 -9.77 -49.09 6.35
C ASP A 697 -10.21 -48.68 7.77
N ASP A 698 -11.48 -48.88 8.10
CA ASP A 698 -12.04 -48.53 9.42
C ASP A 698 -11.45 -49.40 10.51
N PRO A 699 -10.53 -48.89 11.36
CA PRO A 699 -9.91 -49.64 12.45
C PRO A 699 -10.85 -49.81 13.66
N PHE A 700 -12.06 -49.24 13.62
CA PHE A 700 -13.06 -49.24 14.70
C PHE A 700 -14.33 -50.04 14.36
N THR A 701 -14.22 -51.00 13.39
CA THR A 701 -15.36 -51.82 12.95
C THR A 701 -16.02 -52.55 14.12
N ASP A 702 -15.26 -52.91 15.16
CA ASP A 702 -15.75 -53.57 16.37
C ASP A 702 -16.68 -52.64 17.21
N LEU A 703 -16.42 -51.31 17.21
CA LEU A 703 -17.23 -50.34 17.92
C LEU A 703 -18.62 -50.15 17.31
N HIS A 704 -18.79 -50.36 15.98
CA HIS A 704 -20.05 -50.33 15.30
C HIS A 704 -20.97 -51.50 15.71
N SER A 705 -20.39 -52.66 16.10
CA SER A 705 -21.13 -53.87 16.41
C SER A 705 -21.54 -54.02 17.86
N GLU A 706 -20.78 -53.42 18.80
CA GLU A 706 -21.07 -53.54 20.25
C GLU A 706 -22.08 -52.52 20.76
N HIS A 707 -22.34 -51.43 20.01
CA HIS A 707 -23.23 -50.36 20.48
C HIS A 707 -24.61 -50.30 19.83
N GLU A 708 -24.96 -51.27 19.00
CA GLU A 708 -26.37 -51.53 18.61
C GLU A 708 -27.26 -51.93 19.77
N LEU A 709 -26.72 -52.03 20.98
CA LEU A 709 -27.41 -52.56 22.15
C LEU A 709 -27.36 -51.64 23.34
N THR A 710 -28.27 -50.70 23.40
CA THR A 710 -28.77 -50.25 24.68
C THR A 710 -30.29 -50.09 24.70
N GLU A 711 -31.00 -51.17 24.65
CA GLU A 711 -32.32 -51.26 25.28
C GLU A 711 -32.33 -50.99 26.80
N ALA A 712 -31.21 -50.60 27.39
CA ALA A 712 -31.02 -50.56 28.86
C ALA A 712 -31.30 -49.22 29.56
N PHE A 713 -31.53 -48.12 28.85
CA PHE A 713 -31.84 -46.82 29.45
C PHE A 713 -33.20 -46.21 29.08
N SER A 714 -34.24 -47.03 29.01
CA SER A 714 -35.60 -46.50 28.96
C SER A 714 -36.18 -46.33 30.38
N MET A 715 -35.78 -45.34 31.10
CA MET A 715 -36.58 -44.82 32.21
C MET A 715 -36.54 -43.30 32.18
N ASN A 716 -37.66 -42.70 31.72
CA ASN A 716 -38.03 -41.31 31.80
C ASN A 716 -37.37 -40.32 30.84
N THR A 717 -37.27 -40.63 29.54
CA THR A 717 -36.93 -39.61 28.56
C THR A 717 -38.04 -39.44 27.53
N TRP A 718 -38.36 -38.18 27.25
CA TRP A 718 -39.27 -37.72 26.20
C TRP A 718 -38.60 -37.76 24.81
N LEU A 719 -37.39 -38.35 24.71
CA LEU A 719 -36.57 -38.43 23.53
C LEU A 719 -36.86 -39.71 22.72
N SER A 720 -36.77 -39.62 21.44
CA SER A 720 -36.91 -40.79 20.53
C SER A 720 -35.71 -41.73 20.67
N ALA A 721 -35.86 -42.98 20.23
CA ALA A 721 -34.76 -43.95 20.21
C ALA A 721 -33.56 -43.50 19.39
N GLU A 722 -33.78 -42.70 18.31
CA GLU A 722 -32.73 -42.09 17.50
C GLU A 722 -31.98 -40.97 18.23
N GLU A 723 -32.65 -40.19 19.11
CA GLU A 723 -32.06 -39.13 19.90
C GLU A 723 -31.25 -39.68 21.08
N LEU A 724 -31.46 -40.92 21.48
CA LEU A 724 -30.75 -41.60 22.56
C LEU A 724 -29.57 -42.46 22.07
N ALA A 725 -29.48 -42.74 20.77
CA ALA A 725 -28.43 -43.55 20.21
C ALA A 725 -27.07 -42.81 20.35
N PRO A 726 -25.99 -43.48 20.82
CA PRO A 726 -24.70 -42.89 20.85
C PRO A 726 -24.17 -42.58 19.44
N LYS A 727 -23.49 -41.42 19.26
CA LYS A 727 -22.96 -41.00 17.97
C LYS A 727 -21.46 -41.26 17.92
N LEU A 728 -21.00 -41.86 16.86
CA LEU A 728 -19.59 -42.19 16.61
C LEU A 728 -18.95 -41.11 15.70
N TRP A 729 -17.79 -40.64 16.07
CA TRP A 729 -17.03 -39.60 15.40
C TRP A 729 -15.59 -40.09 15.21
N PHE A 730 -14.96 -39.70 14.10
CA PHE A 730 -13.58 -40.08 13.78
C PHE A 730 -12.65 -38.87 13.75
N SER A 731 -11.39 -39.07 14.13
CA SER A 731 -10.35 -38.06 13.89
C SER A 731 -10.00 -37.97 12.41
N THR A 732 -9.50 -36.80 11.96
CA THR A 732 -9.10 -36.55 10.57
C THR A 732 -8.00 -37.51 10.08
N ASP A 733 -7.18 -38.03 10.98
CA ASP A 733 -6.13 -39.02 10.69
C ASP A 733 -6.58 -40.49 10.84
N GLY A 734 -7.82 -40.72 11.23
CA GLY A 734 -8.41 -42.04 11.45
C GLY A 734 -7.82 -42.84 12.62
N ARG A 735 -6.99 -42.24 13.47
CA ARG A 735 -6.34 -42.92 14.60
C ARG A 735 -7.14 -42.90 15.88
N ARG A 736 -8.14 -42.02 15.98
CA ARG A 736 -8.99 -41.88 17.17
C ARG A 736 -10.46 -41.89 16.77
N ALA A 737 -11.26 -42.38 17.69
CA ALA A 737 -12.71 -42.31 17.61
C ALA A 737 -13.27 -41.74 18.91
N ALA A 738 -14.43 -41.09 18.83
CA ALA A 738 -15.17 -40.61 19.98
C ALA A 738 -16.60 -41.13 19.92
N LEU A 739 -17.11 -41.61 21.03
CA LEU A 739 -18.50 -42.01 21.20
C LEU A 739 -19.16 -40.99 22.13
N SER A 740 -20.14 -40.27 21.64
CA SER A 740 -20.89 -39.30 22.42
C SER A 740 -22.27 -39.83 22.82
N TYR A 741 -22.63 -39.66 24.06
CA TYR A 741 -23.90 -40.12 24.62
C TYR A 741 -24.88 -38.97 24.81
N ALA A 742 -26.17 -39.29 24.91
CA ALA A 742 -27.25 -38.30 25.11
C ALA A 742 -27.18 -37.52 26.44
N ASP A 743 -26.44 -38.01 27.42
CA ASP A 743 -26.15 -37.34 28.69
C ASP A 743 -24.97 -36.40 28.63
N GLY A 744 -24.30 -36.25 27.46
CA GLY A 744 -23.12 -35.41 27.26
C GLY A 744 -21.81 -36.05 27.65
N VAL A 745 -21.78 -37.34 27.95
CA VAL A 745 -20.56 -38.10 28.17
C VAL A 745 -19.90 -38.39 26.81
N ILE A 746 -18.60 -38.30 26.72
CA ILE A 746 -17.80 -38.64 25.53
C ILE A 746 -16.71 -39.64 25.92
N GLU A 747 -16.66 -40.78 25.26
CA GLU A 747 -15.61 -41.77 25.38
C GLU A 747 -14.66 -41.68 24.18
N LEU A 748 -13.36 -41.60 24.45
CA LEU A 748 -12.33 -41.53 23.42
C LEU A 748 -11.66 -42.88 23.28
N TYR A 749 -11.37 -43.31 22.07
CA TYR A 749 -10.75 -44.56 21.68
C TYR A 749 -9.55 -44.31 20.78
N GLU A 750 -8.53 -45.17 20.88
CA GLU A 750 -7.36 -45.16 19.98
C GLU A 750 -7.33 -46.43 19.11
N ALA A 751 -6.97 -46.26 17.84
CA ALA A 751 -6.81 -47.38 16.92
C ALA A 751 -5.75 -48.36 17.40
N GLY A 752 -6.11 -49.70 17.42
CA GLY A 752 -5.19 -50.76 17.85
C GLY A 752 -5.27 -51.12 19.32
N ASP A 753 -6.00 -50.39 20.17
CA ASP A 753 -6.17 -50.74 21.61
C ASP A 753 -7.30 -51.75 21.91
N GLY A 754 -7.91 -52.37 20.84
CA GLY A 754 -8.92 -53.40 20.98
C GLY A 754 -10.21 -52.90 21.62
N GLY A 755 -10.64 -51.67 21.28
CA GLY A 755 -11.90 -51.06 21.78
C GLY A 755 -11.87 -50.60 23.24
N ARG A 756 -10.70 -50.34 23.81
CA ARG A 756 -10.57 -49.79 25.18
C ARG A 756 -10.74 -48.29 25.17
N VAL A 757 -11.54 -47.80 26.10
CA VAL A 757 -11.68 -46.35 26.35
C VAL A 757 -10.34 -45.78 26.80
N SER A 758 -9.77 -44.87 26.05
CA SER A 758 -8.52 -44.15 26.35
C SER A 758 -8.75 -42.96 27.31
N ALA A 759 -9.87 -42.28 27.16
CA ALA A 759 -10.29 -41.19 28.06
C ALA A 759 -11.82 -41.05 28.08
N MET A 760 -12.35 -40.53 29.18
CA MET A 760 -13.77 -40.23 29.35
C MET A 760 -13.95 -38.75 29.75
N LEU A 761 -14.77 -38.01 29.01
CA LEU A 761 -15.09 -36.64 29.29
C LEU A 761 -16.55 -36.54 29.73
N SER A 762 -16.81 -36.04 30.94
CA SER A 762 -18.13 -35.88 31.53
C SER A 762 -18.46 -34.43 31.90
N GLN A 763 -17.94 -33.50 31.11
CA GLN A 763 -18.03 -32.05 31.43
C GLN A 763 -19.27 -31.38 30.85
N PHE A 764 -19.96 -32.06 29.94
CA PHE A 764 -21.21 -31.60 29.36
C PHE A 764 -22.41 -32.18 30.14
N LEU A 765 -23.41 -31.39 30.34
CA LEU A 765 -24.66 -31.75 30.99
C LEU A 765 -25.82 -31.85 29.99
N GLN A 766 -25.50 -31.71 28.70
CA GLN A 766 -26.45 -31.65 27.58
C GLN A 766 -25.94 -32.52 26.45
N PRO A 767 -26.83 -33.02 25.60
CA PRO A 767 -26.46 -33.77 24.40
C PRO A 767 -25.44 -33.04 23.55
N ILE A 768 -24.52 -33.80 22.98
CA ILE A 768 -23.51 -33.25 22.04
C ILE A 768 -24.19 -33.02 20.71
N SER A 769 -24.16 -31.80 20.21
CA SER A 769 -24.68 -31.41 18.90
C SER A 769 -23.69 -31.69 17.75
N ALA A 770 -22.40 -31.38 17.98
CA ALA A 770 -21.33 -31.64 17.01
C ALA A 770 -20.00 -31.93 17.75
N LEU A 771 -19.17 -32.73 17.11
CA LEU A 771 -17.83 -33.06 17.57
C LEU A 771 -16.91 -33.25 16.39
N ALA A 772 -15.67 -32.77 16.50
CA ALA A 772 -14.62 -33.06 15.55
C ALA A 772 -13.27 -33.23 16.25
N MET A 773 -12.40 -34.05 15.68
CA MET A 773 -11.07 -34.34 16.23
C MET A 773 -10.00 -34.14 15.15
N SER A 774 -8.98 -33.39 15.50
CA SER A 774 -7.71 -33.36 14.78
C SER A 774 -6.71 -34.31 15.43
N GLU A 775 -5.46 -34.28 14.98
CA GLU A 775 -4.38 -35.11 15.55
C GLU A 775 -4.14 -34.78 17.05
N ASP A 776 -4.27 -33.53 17.46
CA ASP A 776 -3.96 -33.08 18.83
C ASP A 776 -5.11 -32.41 19.56
N ARG A 777 -6.24 -32.12 18.91
CA ARG A 777 -7.36 -31.37 19.46
C ARG A 777 -8.69 -32.09 19.26
N LEU A 778 -9.58 -31.88 20.26
CA LEU A 778 -10.96 -32.24 20.18
C LEU A 778 -11.79 -30.97 20.36
N VAL A 779 -12.75 -30.77 19.48
CA VAL A 779 -13.72 -29.68 19.55
C VAL A 779 -15.12 -30.25 19.70
N VAL A 780 -15.87 -29.75 20.67
CA VAL A 780 -17.19 -30.27 21.02
C VAL A 780 -18.16 -29.12 21.20
N SER A 781 -19.34 -29.21 20.60
CA SER A 781 -20.49 -28.34 20.86
C SER A 781 -21.59 -29.11 21.51
N ASP A 782 -22.21 -28.56 22.56
CA ASP A 782 -23.45 -29.12 23.10
C ASP A 782 -24.71 -28.40 22.54
N SER A 783 -25.87 -28.96 22.82
CA SER A 783 -27.18 -28.43 22.36
C SER A 783 -27.54 -27.06 22.89
N ASN A 784 -26.80 -26.51 23.86
CA ASN A 784 -26.94 -25.15 24.38
C ASN A 784 -25.92 -24.14 23.76
N GLY A 785 -25.13 -24.55 22.74
CA GLY A 785 -24.14 -23.71 22.12
C GLY A 785 -22.86 -23.52 22.97
N ARG A 786 -22.59 -24.42 23.92
CA ARG A 786 -21.33 -24.42 24.63
C ARG A 786 -20.30 -25.11 23.78
N LEU A 787 -19.30 -24.39 23.33
CA LEU A 787 -18.19 -24.85 22.49
C LEU A 787 -16.94 -25.05 23.34
N MET A 788 -16.42 -26.28 23.39
CA MET A 788 -15.24 -26.65 24.17
C MET A 788 -14.11 -27.07 23.24
N PHE A 789 -12.92 -26.54 23.51
CA PHE A 789 -11.65 -26.94 22.89
C PHE A 789 -10.84 -27.74 23.90
N TYR A 790 -10.39 -28.92 23.52
CA TYR A 790 -9.68 -29.85 24.38
C TYR A 790 -8.36 -30.32 23.74
N ASP A 791 -7.28 -30.32 24.49
CA ASP A 791 -5.96 -30.82 24.08
C ASP A 791 -5.90 -32.33 24.34
N LEU A 792 -5.91 -33.12 23.29
CA LEU A 792 -5.87 -34.58 23.35
C LEU A 792 -4.55 -35.11 23.92
N ASN A 793 -3.44 -34.41 23.69
CA ASN A 793 -2.13 -34.84 24.17
C ASN A 793 -1.92 -34.54 25.67
N ARG A 794 -2.48 -33.40 26.15
CA ARG A 794 -2.38 -32.99 27.55
C ARG A 794 -3.52 -33.54 28.41
N GLY A 795 -4.59 -33.99 27.79
CA GLY A 795 -5.77 -34.45 28.47
C GLY A 795 -6.49 -33.34 29.24
N SER A 796 -6.54 -32.13 28.70
CA SER A 796 -7.09 -30.96 29.39
C SER A 796 -7.85 -30.02 28.49
N VAL A 797 -8.85 -29.34 29.07
CA VAL A 797 -9.57 -28.28 28.39
C VAL A 797 -8.65 -27.10 28.09
N ILE A 798 -8.62 -26.64 26.83
CA ILE A 798 -7.91 -25.44 26.41
C ILE A 798 -8.79 -24.23 26.71
N ASN A 799 -10.01 -24.23 26.18
CA ASN A 799 -10.94 -23.10 26.29
C ASN A 799 -12.40 -23.57 26.20
N ILE A 800 -13.31 -22.76 26.73
CA ILE A 800 -14.75 -22.93 26.58
C ILE A 800 -15.35 -21.61 26.17
N ARG A 801 -16.14 -21.64 25.10
CA ARG A 801 -16.88 -20.48 24.58
C ARG A 801 -18.37 -20.74 24.57
N SER A 802 -19.15 -19.69 24.43
CA SER A 802 -20.60 -19.80 24.16
C SER A 802 -20.86 -19.19 22.80
N THR A 803 -21.59 -19.91 21.98
CA THR A 803 -22.08 -19.45 20.67
C THR A 803 -23.56 -19.10 20.80
N ASP A 804 -24.08 -18.23 19.95
CA ASP A 804 -25.47 -17.81 19.93
C ASP A 804 -26.43 -18.96 19.60
N SER A 805 -25.94 -19.97 18.88
CA SER A 805 -26.66 -21.16 18.46
C SER A 805 -25.70 -22.36 18.50
N PRO A 806 -26.18 -23.59 18.80
CA PRO A 806 -25.30 -24.77 18.84
C PRO A 806 -24.65 -25.02 17.48
N CYS A 807 -23.41 -25.49 17.49
CA CYS A 807 -22.75 -25.92 16.27
C CYS A 807 -23.33 -27.27 15.82
N THR A 808 -23.49 -27.42 14.52
CA THR A 808 -24.00 -28.65 13.89
C THR A 808 -22.90 -29.46 13.22
N ASP A 809 -21.81 -28.80 12.88
CA ASP A 809 -20.70 -29.43 12.19
C ASP A 809 -19.39 -28.60 12.29
N PHE A 810 -18.24 -29.25 12.03
CA PHE A 810 -16.89 -28.68 12.10
C PHE A 810 -16.03 -29.14 10.93
N ALA A 811 -15.09 -28.26 10.49
CA ALA A 811 -14.05 -28.63 9.54
C ALA A 811 -12.71 -28.01 9.97
N PHE A 812 -11.64 -28.82 10.02
CA PHE A 812 -10.28 -28.34 10.27
C PHE A 812 -9.59 -27.97 8.95
N SER A 813 -8.69 -26.98 9.00
CA SER A 813 -7.74 -26.73 7.91
C SER A 813 -6.73 -27.91 7.79
N ALA A 814 -6.11 -28.05 6.62
CA ALA A 814 -5.12 -29.09 6.37
C ALA A 814 -3.92 -29.06 7.34
N ASP A 815 -3.51 -27.88 7.76
CA ASP A 815 -2.47 -27.65 8.77
C ASP A 815 -2.98 -27.75 10.22
N GLN A 816 -4.29 -27.97 10.41
CA GLN A 816 -4.98 -28.10 11.70
C GLN A 816 -4.86 -26.86 12.62
N ASP A 817 -4.44 -25.74 12.09
CA ASP A 817 -4.32 -24.48 12.83
C ASP A 817 -5.60 -23.64 12.83
N LYS A 818 -6.58 -23.98 11.96
CA LYS A 818 -7.86 -23.30 11.86
C LYS A 818 -9.03 -24.26 11.90
N LEU A 819 -10.18 -23.74 12.34
CA LEU A 819 -11.43 -24.47 12.44
C LEU A 819 -12.58 -23.66 11.88
N MET A 820 -13.41 -24.27 11.04
CA MET A 820 -14.75 -23.77 10.72
C MET A 820 -15.77 -24.50 11.59
N ALA A 821 -16.71 -23.75 12.14
CA ALA A 821 -17.82 -24.29 12.96
C ALA A 821 -19.15 -23.80 12.38
N LEU A 822 -19.90 -24.70 11.76
CA LEU A 822 -21.24 -24.41 11.26
C LEU A 822 -22.24 -24.43 12.43
N ARG A 823 -22.97 -23.37 12.62
CA ARG A 823 -24.01 -23.23 13.63
C ARG A 823 -25.40 -23.61 13.06
N ALA A 824 -26.32 -23.95 13.92
CA ALA A 824 -27.71 -24.29 13.53
C ALA A 824 -28.50 -23.14 12.91
N ASP A 825 -28.04 -21.88 13.13
CA ASP A 825 -28.61 -20.68 12.50
C ASP A 825 -28.01 -20.38 11.12
N GLY A 826 -27.12 -21.28 10.59
CA GLY A 826 -26.52 -21.17 9.28
C GLY A 826 -25.26 -20.29 9.24
N VAL A 827 -24.81 -19.75 10.37
CA VAL A 827 -23.56 -18.99 10.47
C VAL A 827 -22.38 -19.95 10.63
N ILE A 828 -21.30 -19.69 9.93
CA ILE A 828 -20.03 -20.41 10.06
C ILE A 828 -19.02 -19.51 10.74
N ASP A 829 -18.60 -19.89 11.93
CA ASP A 829 -17.54 -19.21 12.67
C ASP A 829 -16.17 -19.80 12.29
N VAL A 830 -15.20 -18.96 11.98
CA VAL A 830 -13.83 -19.35 11.63
C VAL A 830 -12.88 -18.97 12.75
N TYR A 831 -12.23 -19.96 13.35
CA TYR A 831 -11.33 -19.79 14.49
C TYR A 831 -9.88 -20.01 14.07
N ASP A 832 -8.98 -19.20 14.63
CA ASP A 832 -7.56 -19.49 14.69
C ASP A 832 -7.27 -20.27 15.98
N LEU A 833 -6.85 -21.51 15.85
CA LEU A 833 -6.62 -22.40 16.99
C LEU A 833 -5.26 -22.15 17.65
N ALA A 834 -4.30 -21.56 16.94
CA ALA A 834 -2.99 -21.20 17.49
C ALA A 834 -3.09 -19.93 18.34
N ALA A 835 -3.86 -18.94 17.89
CA ALA A 835 -4.12 -17.70 18.62
C ALA A 835 -5.28 -17.85 19.63
N ASP A 836 -6.03 -18.94 19.60
CA ASP A 836 -7.24 -19.19 20.39
C ASP A 836 -8.26 -18.03 20.23
N GLU A 837 -8.55 -17.64 18.99
CA GLU A 837 -9.48 -16.53 18.73
C GLU A 837 -10.44 -16.80 17.56
N LEU A 838 -11.60 -16.14 17.58
CA LEU A 838 -12.51 -16.05 16.45
C LEU A 838 -11.96 -15.03 15.47
N LEU A 839 -11.71 -15.46 14.22
CA LEU A 839 -11.23 -14.58 13.16
C LEU A 839 -12.36 -13.76 12.56
N PHE A 840 -13.40 -14.46 12.11
CA PHE A 840 -14.60 -13.87 11.49
C PHE A 840 -15.70 -14.92 11.42
N SER A 841 -16.91 -14.47 11.03
CA SER A 841 -18.06 -15.34 10.78
C SER A 841 -18.51 -15.16 9.32
N ILE A 842 -18.91 -16.23 8.67
CA ILE A 842 -19.53 -16.23 7.35
C ILE A 842 -21.03 -16.39 7.54
N ARG A 843 -21.82 -15.45 7.02
CA ARG A 843 -23.28 -15.55 6.98
C ARG A 843 -23.74 -15.93 5.58
N SER A 844 -24.39 -17.04 5.46
CA SER A 844 -24.94 -17.47 4.18
C SER A 844 -26.42 -17.09 4.08
N PRO A 845 -26.85 -16.49 2.95
CA PRO A 845 -28.26 -16.23 2.70
C PRO A 845 -29.04 -17.51 2.36
N GLU A 846 -28.33 -18.57 2.01
CA GLU A 846 -28.89 -19.87 1.64
C GLU A 846 -28.39 -20.96 2.59
N PRO A 847 -29.10 -22.10 2.71
CA PRO A 847 -28.60 -23.24 3.48
C PRO A 847 -27.23 -23.69 2.99
N VAL A 848 -26.33 -23.89 3.94
CA VAL A 848 -24.98 -24.40 3.66
C VAL A 848 -25.10 -25.92 3.42
N THR A 849 -24.61 -26.36 2.26
CA THR A 849 -24.61 -27.79 1.84
C THR A 849 -23.28 -28.47 2.09
N GLY A 850 -22.19 -27.69 2.29
CA GLY A 850 -20.86 -28.15 2.64
C GLY A 850 -19.95 -26.98 2.94
N PHE A 851 -18.87 -27.20 3.67
CA PHE A 851 -17.92 -26.15 3.99
C PHE A 851 -16.54 -26.75 4.32
N GLY A 852 -15.50 -25.95 4.18
CA GLY A 852 -14.13 -26.34 4.49
C GLY A 852 -13.12 -25.32 4.04
N PHE A 853 -11.85 -25.69 4.09
CA PHE A 853 -10.74 -24.84 3.69
C PHE A 853 -10.19 -25.29 2.32
N ALA A 854 -9.66 -24.34 1.55
CA ALA A 854 -8.88 -24.65 0.37
C ALA A 854 -7.63 -25.47 0.75
N GLU A 855 -7.16 -26.37 -0.12
CA GLU A 855 -6.00 -27.23 0.13
C GLU A 855 -4.72 -26.45 0.47
N ASP A 856 -4.56 -25.28 -0.14
CA ASP A 856 -3.41 -24.38 0.09
C ASP A 856 -3.57 -23.50 1.36
N GLY A 857 -4.67 -23.63 2.08
CA GLY A 857 -4.98 -22.84 3.27
C GLY A 857 -5.24 -21.36 2.99
N SER A 858 -5.43 -20.95 1.73
CA SER A 858 -5.60 -19.54 1.36
C SER A 858 -6.97 -18.97 1.70
N CYS A 859 -8.00 -19.78 1.69
CA CYS A 859 -9.37 -19.36 1.93
C CYS A 859 -10.23 -20.41 2.63
N ALA A 860 -11.30 -19.94 3.26
CA ALA A 860 -12.42 -20.74 3.74
C ALA A 860 -13.54 -20.70 2.69
N VAL A 861 -14.25 -21.81 2.50
CA VAL A 861 -15.31 -21.96 1.48
C VAL A 861 -16.57 -22.56 2.14
N ALA A 862 -17.72 -21.99 1.84
CA ALA A 862 -19.01 -22.53 2.21
C ALA A 862 -19.85 -22.73 0.95
N LEU A 863 -20.31 -23.96 0.70
CA LEU A 863 -21.14 -24.31 -0.45
C LEU A 863 -22.62 -24.04 -0.15
N THR A 864 -23.31 -23.55 -1.16
CA THR A 864 -24.77 -23.37 -1.16
C THR A 864 -25.38 -24.04 -2.40
N GLU A 865 -26.69 -24.04 -2.52
CA GLU A 865 -27.36 -24.60 -3.71
C GLU A 865 -27.06 -23.79 -4.98
N SER A 866 -26.81 -22.47 -4.84
CA SER A 866 -26.58 -21.56 -5.98
C SER A 866 -25.12 -21.31 -6.31
N GLY A 867 -24.19 -21.72 -5.46
CA GLY A 867 -22.76 -21.45 -5.63
C GLY A 867 -21.95 -21.68 -4.35
N ALA A 868 -21.00 -20.83 -4.07
CA ALA A 868 -20.25 -20.87 -2.81
C ALA A 868 -19.89 -19.46 -2.32
N LEU A 869 -19.66 -19.37 -1.02
CA LEU A 869 -19.04 -18.19 -0.37
C LEU A 869 -17.57 -18.52 -0.12
N ARG A 870 -16.70 -17.64 -0.55
CA ARG A 870 -15.24 -17.70 -0.32
C ARG A 870 -14.82 -16.58 0.60
N ALA A 871 -14.04 -16.90 1.63
CA ALA A 871 -13.44 -15.94 2.56
C ALA A 871 -11.92 -16.08 2.56
N GLU A 872 -11.22 -15.01 2.25
CA GLU A 872 -9.75 -14.99 2.27
C GLU A 872 -9.22 -15.12 3.71
N LEU A 873 -8.18 -15.93 3.90
CA LEU A 873 -7.57 -16.17 5.23
C LEU A 873 -6.35 -15.28 5.50
N TRP A 874 -5.93 -14.48 4.52
CA TRP A 874 -4.79 -13.55 4.64
C TRP A 874 -3.53 -14.21 5.21
N THR A 875 -3.21 -15.41 4.72
CA THR A 875 -2.00 -16.15 5.12
C THR A 875 -0.72 -15.48 4.61
N ASP A 876 -0.79 -14.79 3.46
CA ASP A 876 0.29 -13.97 2.91
C ASP A 876 0.16 -12.51 3.36
N GLU A 877 1.15 -12.04 4.10
CA GLU A 877 1.23 -10.65 4.56
C GLU A 877 1.26 -9.65 3.38
N THR A 878 1.90 -10.01 2.27
CA THR A 878 1.98 -9.14 1.09
C THR A 878 0.62 -8.92 0.46
N ALA A 879 -0.17 -9.97 0.35
CA ALA A 879 -1.54 -9.92 -0.15
C ALA A 879 -2.45 -9.12 0.79
N LEU A 880 -2.34 -9.33 2.10
CA LEU A 880 -3.06 -8.56 3.11
C LEU A 880 -2.77 -7.06 3.00
N LEU A 881 -1.49 -6.68 2.93
CA LEU A 881 -1.10 -5.28 2.82
C LEU A 881 -1.52 -4.65 1.49
N ALA A 882 -1.48 -5.42 0.39
CA ALA A 882 -1.96 -4.95 -0.90
C ALA A 882 -3.48 -4.68 -0.87
N TYR A 883 -4.25 -5.60 -0.29
CA TYR A 883 -5.69 -5.43 -0.12
C TYR A 883 -6.03 -4.25 0.80
N ALA A 884 -5.38 -4.15 1.97
CA ALA A 884 -5.61 -3.06 2.90
C ALA A 884 -5.34 -1.69 2.26
N ARG A 885 -4.27 -1.57 1.48
CA ARG A 885 -3.96 -0.33 0.74
C ARG A 885 -4.98 -0.04 -0.37
N ALA A 886 -5.40 -1.06 -1.10
CA ALA A 886 -6.40 -0.89 -2.14
C ALA A 886 -7.74 -0.40 -1.58
N ILE A 887 -8.19 -0.99 -0.46
CA ILE A 887 -9.47 -0.61 0.16
C ILE A 887 -9.41 0.75 0.85
N THR A 888 -8.25 1.18 1.34
CA THR A 888 -8.04 2.49 1.96
C THR A 888 -7.63 3.58 0.97
N GLY A 889 -7.35 3.24 -0.29
CA GLY A 889 -6.91 4.21 -1.30
C GLY A 889 -5.45 4.68 -1.13
N ARG A 890 -4.58 3.92 -0.41
CA ARG A 890 -3.17 4.25 -0.12
C ARG A 890 -2.16 3.52 -1.01
#